data_ea8752d221b28a5eac48d2509a86b11e
#
_entry.id   ea8752d221b28a5eac48d2509a86b11e
#
_cell.length_a   1.000
_cell.length_b   1.000
_cell.length_c   1.000
_cell.angle_alpha   90.00
_cell.angle_beta   90.00
_cell.angle_gamma   90.00
#
_symmetry.space_group_name_H-M   'P 1'
#
loop_
_entity.id
_entity.type
_entity.pdbx_description
1 polymer ?
#
loop_
_entity_poly.entity_id
_entity_poly.type
_entity_poly.pdbx_seq_one_letter_code
_entity_poly.pdbx_strand_id
1 'polypeptide(L)'
;MARSGLSEPPGRVAATSTHPRPTLRPGDTTVSTTPQDDTATTPLWRPDPARAATTTIAAFQQWAARHHGAPAEPLAPLADDPDGSLAAARYAALHAWSVADLDRFWTAVTGWFDVRFTTPPRGVLADPAMPGARWFPGARLNYAEHALRHADTAPDAPAILHLDETTTDPRPLSWAELRRQVGSLAAELRRLGIRPGDRVSAYLPNIPEAVVALLASAAVGAVWTSCAPDFGARSVLDRFQQIEPAVLFAVDGYRYGGKDHDRTEVVAELRRELPGLRAVVHVPVLGTPAPDGALRWDDLTGHPVARPEFEQLPFDHPLWVLYSSGTTGLPKAIVQSQGGILVEHLKQAGLHLDLGPQDRFLWYTSTGWMMWNFLVAGLLTGSTVVTYDGSPGHPGTGALWSVAARSGATVLGTSAAYVIACRKAGLHPGRDLDLSAVRCIGTTGSPLPPDGFRWIYDEVKHDVWLASVSGGTDVCSCFVGGVPTLPVHLGEIQAPCLGADVQSWDAAGKPVIGQVGELVVTQPLPSMPTGFWNDPEGTRYRESYFETFPGVWRHGDWITVTPRGTVVIHGRSDSTLNRQGVRMGSADIYEVVERLPEIRESLVIGLEEPGGGYWMPLFVVLSEGARLDDALRGRIRTVLRDQLSPRHVPDEVIAVPGIPHTLTGKRIEVPVKRLLAGAALDQAVNPGSVDDLGTLRFFEQLARERAADRTG
;
A
#
# COMPACT_ATOMS: atom_id res chain seq x y z
N MET A 1 64.32 -10.03 34.44
CA MET A 1 65.04 -11.21 33.87
C MET A 1 64.09 -11.88 32.88
N ALA A 2 64.60 -12.04 31.66
CA ALA A 2 64.15 -12.90 30.54
C ALA A 2 62.69 -12.78 30.05
N ARG A 3 62.38 -12.17 28.88
CA ARG A 3 62.50 -12.55 27.45
C ARG A 3 61.84 -13.92 27.17
N SER A 4 60.83 -14.06 26.37
CA SER A 4 60.60 -13.96 24.92
C SER A 4 59.31 -14.72 24.61
N GLY A 5 58.56 -14.62 23.59
CA GLY A 5 58.72 -14.23 22.23
C GLY A 5 57.39 -14.20 21.51
N LEU A 6 57.28 -13.23 20.64
CA LEU A 6 56.18 -13.04 19.69
C LEU A 6 56.41 -14.00 18.50
N SER A 7 55.33 -14.68 18.07
CA SER A 7 55.24 -15.34 16.76
C SER A 7 54.20 -14.67 15.89
N GLU A 8 54.64 -14.10 14.78
CA GLU A 8 53.81 -13.55 13.70
C GLU A 8 53.04 -14.65 12.94
N PRO A 9 51.89 -14.35 12.38
CA PRO A 9 51.22 -15.22 11.42
C PRO A 9 51.68 -14.96 9.97
N PRO A 10 51.65 -15.97 9.10
CA PRO A 10 52.25 -15.89 7.75
C PRO A 10 51.38 -15.15 6.73
N GLY A 11 52.08 -14.56 5.76
CA GLY A 11 51.61 -13.65 4.74
C GLY A 11 50.58 -14.21 3.76
N ARG A 12 49.75 -13.31 3.27
CA ARG A 12 48.87 -13.50 2.12
C ARG A 12 49.67 -13.57 0.82
N VAL A 13 49.50 -14.67 0.09
CA VAL A 13 49.97 -14.80 -1.30
C VAL A 13 48.85 -14.27 -2.23
N ALA A 14 49.17 -13.22 -2.99
CA ALA A 14 48.31 -12.73 -4.07
C ALA A 14 48.50 -13.64 -5.29
N ALA A 15 47.42 -14.28 -5.74
CA ALA A 15 47.37 -15.00 -7.01
C ALA A 15 46.67 -14.12 -8.07
N THR A 16 47.47 -13.54 -8.95
CA THR A 16 47.02 -12.96 -10.22
C THR A 16 46.78 -14.08 -11.22
N SER A 17 45.54 -14.33 -11.63
CA SER A 17 45.23 -15.17 -12.78
C SER A 17 44.68 -14.31 -13.91
N THR A 18 45.50 -14.06 -14.89
CA THR A 18 45.13 -13.54 -16.20
C THR A 18 44.58 -14.68 -17.06
N HIS A 19 43.32 -14.61 -17.44
CA HIS A 19 42.77 -15.43 -18.53
C HIS A 19 42.51 -14.57 -19.77
N PRO A 20 42.85 -15.04 -20.96
CA PRO A 20 42.69 -14.28 -22.19
C PRO A 20 41.25 -14.33 -22.67
N ARG A 21 40.77 -13.18 -23.18
CA ARG A 21 39.47 -13.04 -23.87
C ARG A 21 39.50 -13.81 -25.23
N PRO A 22 38.41 -14.53 -25.58
CA PRO A 22 38.29 -15.05 -26.93
C PRO A 22 37.87 -13.94 -27.90
N THR A 23 38.62 -13.78 -28.96
CA THR A 23 38.28 -12.96 -30.13
C THR A 23 37.25 -13.66 -30.98
N LEU A 24 36.06 -13.08 -31.16
CA LEU A 24 35.08 -13.50 -32.16
C LEU A 24 35.39 -12.88 -33.51
N ARG A 25 35.46 -13.71 -34.55
CA ARG A 25 35.50 -13.31 -35.96
C ARG A 25 34.08 -12.94 -36.45
N PRO A 26 33.92 -11.97 -37.38
CA PRO A 26 32.61 -11.62 -37.94
C PRO A 26 32.18 -12.63 -38.99
N GLY A 27 31.00 -13.19 -38.84
CA GLY A 27 30.29 -13.97 -39.82
C GLY A 27 28.84 -13.54 -39.86
N ASP A 28 28.37 -13.05 -41.01
CA ASP A 28 27.05 -12.55 -41.33
C ASP A 28 25.92 -13.46 -40.89
N THR A 29 25.08 -12.92 -40.02
CA THR A 29 23.66 -13.28 -39.95
C THR A 29 22.86 -12.00 -39.72
N THR A 30 22.24 -11.50 -40.79
CA THR A 30 21.23 -10.46 -40.74
C THR A 30 20.04 -10.97 -39.92
N VAL A 31 20.02 -10.61 -38.64
CA VAL A 31 18.82 -10.68 -37.81
C VAL A 31 17.98 -9.47 -38.19
N SER A 32 16.83 -9.72 -38.79
CA SER A 32 15.79 -8.74 -39.04
C SER A 32 15.38 -8.11 -37.71
N THR A 33 15.87 -6.92 -37.44
CA THR A 33 15.38 -6.08 -36.33
C THR A 33 14.02 -5.53 -36.71
N THR A 34 12.97 -6.11 -36.17
CA THR A 34 11.68 -5.41 -36.05
C THR A 34 11.98 -4.05 -35.40
N PRO A 35 11.34 -2.94 -35.82
CA PRO A 35 11.54 -1.65 -35.18
C PRO A 35 11.16 -1.79 -33.69
N GLN A 36 12.15 -1.66 -32.79
CA GLN A 36 11.90 -1.43 -31.39
C GLN A 36 11.14 -0.10 -31.32
N ASP A 37 9.98 -0.15 -30.70
CA ASP A 37 9.11 1.00 -30.46
C ASP A 37 9.92 2.05 -29.70
N ASP A 38 10.34 3.13 -30.36
CA ASP A 38 11.10 4.25 -29.79
C ASP A 38 10.33 4.96 -28.66
N THR A 39 9.04 4.60 -28.45
CA THR A 39 8.19 5.11 -27.38
C THR A 39 8.58 4.58 -26.00
N ALA A 40 9.36 3.48 -25.89
CA ALA A 40 9.77 2.89 -24.61
C ALA A 40 10.91 3.66 -23.90
N THR A 41 11.59 4.58 -24.57
CA THR A 41 12.74 5.31 -24.01
C THR A 41 12.40 6.72 -23.54
N THR A 42 11.36 7.35 -24.12
CA THR A 42 10.97 8.72 -23.79
C THR A 42 10.08 8.75 -22.55
N PRO A 43 10.42 9.54 -21.51
CA PRO A 43 9.56 9.70 -20.35
C PRO A 43 8.25 10.43 -20.71
N LEU A 44 7.15 10.00 -20.08
CA LEU A 44 5.83 10.65 -20.22
C LEU A 44 5.78 12.00 -19.51
N TRP A 45 6.52 12.15 -18.44
CA TRP A 45 6.60 13.37 -17.65
C TRP A 45 8.01 13.55 -17.09
N ARG A 46 8.42 14.79 -16.96
CA ARG A 46 9.67 15.18 -16.30
C ARG A 46 9.41 16.29 -15.30
N PRO A 47 10.08 16.23 -14.13
CA PRO A 47 10.00 17.33 -13.18
C PRO A 47 10.61 18.61 -13.77
N ASP A 48 9.95 19.73 -13.57
CA ASP A 48 10.56 21.04 -13.79
C ASP A 48 11.79 21.18 -12.89
N PRO A 49 12.97 21.57 -13.42
CA PRO A 49 14.21 21.64 -12.63
C PRO A 49 14.13 22.57 -11.43
N ALA A 50 13.44 23.72 -11.55
CA ALA A 50 13.32 24.67 -10.45
C ALA A 50 12.43 24.11 -9.33
N ARG A 51 11.34 23.46 -9.71
CA ARG A 51 10.45 22.77 -8.75
C ARG A 51 11.15 21.57 -8.10
N ALA A 52 11.84 20.74 -8.89
CA ALA A 52 12.58 19.59 -8.37
C ALA A 52 13.63 19.99 -7.32
N ALA A 53 14.30 21.12 -7.53
CA ALA A 53 15.29 21.67 -6.60
C ALA A 53 14.68 22.09 -5.24
N THR A 54 13.38 22.38 -5.18
CA THR A 54 12.68 22.82 -3.96
C THR A 54 11.97 21.66 -3.23
N THR A 55 12.01 20.46 -3.77
CA THR A 55 11.39 19.30 -3.14
C THR A 55 12.05 18.91 -1.82
N THR A 56 11.29 18.34 -0.91
CA THR A 56 11.78 17.90 0.40
C THR A 56 12.92 16.91 0.28
N ILE A 57 12.85 15.97 -0.68
CA ILE A 57 13.94 14.99 -0.89
C ILE A 57 15.23 15.64 -1.39
N ALA A 58 15.15 16.66 -2.25
CA ALA A 58 16.32 17.40 -2.71
C ALA A 58 16.96 18.21 -1.56
N ALA A 59 16.15 18.87 -0.75
CA ALA A 59 16.60 19.59 0.43
C ALA A 59 17.19 18.64 1.48
N PHE A 60 16.54 17.50 1.74
CA PHE A 60 17.05 16.44 2.60
C PHE A 60 18.41 15.92 2.13
N GLN A 61 18.56 15.61 0.84
CA GLN A 61 19.81 15.11 0.28
C GLN A 61 20.97 16.10 0.51
N GLN A 62 20.76 17.40 0.24
CA GLN A 62 21.78 18.41 0.46
C GLN A 62 22.14 18.59 1.94
N TRP A 63 21.16 18.50 2.83
CA TRP A 63 21.37 18.55 4.26
C TRP A 63 22.11 17.29 4.73
N ALA A 64 21.70 16.11 4.28
CA ALA A 64 22.36 14.84 4.61
C ALA A 64 23.80 14.76 4.05
N ALA A 65 24.07 15.36 2.89
CA ALA A 65 25.41 15.48 2.36
C ALA A 65 26.36 16.25 3.31
N ARG A 66 25.85 17.36 3.88
CA ARG A 66 26.65 18.19 4.80
C ARG A 66 26.85 17.56 6.18
N HIS A 67 25.89 16.75 6.66
CA HIS A 67 25.85 16.28 8.05
C HIS A 67 26.04 14.77 8.21
N HIS A 68 25.75 13.99 7.18
CA HIS A 68 25.69 12.52 7.26
C HIS A 68 26.40 11.81 6.11
N GLY A 69 27.19 12.54 5.28
CA GLY A 69 28.00 11.95 4.21
C GLY A 69 27.19 11.33 3.06
N ALA A 70 25.98 11.85 2.81
CA ALA A 70 25.23 11.50 1.61
C ALA A 70 25.93 12.06 0.34
N PRO A 71 25.63 11.54 -0.87
CA PRO A 71 26.16 12.10 -2.11
C PRO A 71 25.84 13.60 -2.25
N ALA A 72 26.82 14.38 -2.68
CA ALA A 72 26.73 15.85 -2.71
C ALA A 72 26.07 16.39 -4.00
N GLU A 73 26.06 15.62 -5.09
CA GLU A 73 25.47 16.03 -6.36
C GLU A 73 23.97 16.24 -6.21
N PRO A 74 23.44 17.44 -6.55
CA PRO A 74 22.04 17.77 -6.40
C PRO A 74 21.13 16.81 -7.18
N LEU A 75 20.00 16.38 -6.59
CA LEU A 75 19.00 15.53 -7.24
C LEU A 75 18.21 16.22 -8.35
N ALA A 76 18.18 17.57 -8.36
CA ALA A 76 17.44 18.28 -9.39
C ALA A 76 17.95 17.91 -10.78
N PRO A 77 17.04 17.63 -11.74
CA PRO A 77 17.42 17.34 -13.11
C PRO A 77 18.13 18.54 -13.73
N LEU A 78 19.05 18.27 -14.64
CA LEU A 78 19.71 19.30 -15.43
C LEU A 78 18.92 19.55 -16.72
N ALA A 79 19.06 20.76 -17.28
CA ALA A 79 18.39 21.12 -18.53
C ALA A 79 18.81 20.24 -19.71
N ASP A 80 20.01 19.69 -19.64
CA ASP A 80 20.65 18.82 -20.65
C ASP A 80 20.60 17.32 -20.31
N ASP A 81 19.69 16.90 -19.42
CA ASP A 81 19.40 15.48 -19.10
C ASP A 81 18.06 15.05 -19.73
N PRO A 82 17.99 14.89 -21.07
CA PRO A 82 16.73 14.75 -21.79
C PRO A 82 16.02 13.41 -21.55
N ASP A 83 16.70 12.38 -21.13
CA ASP A 83 16.15 11.06 -20.79
C ASP A 83 16.05 10.80 -19.28
N GLY A 84 16.56 11.71 -18.44
CA GLY A 84 16.57 11.59 -16.99
C GLY A 84 17.62 10.59 -16.45
N SER A 85 18.55 10.15 -17.29
CA SER A 85 19.56 9.14 -16.90
C SER A 85 20.51 9.65 -15.80
N LEU A 86 20.88 10.93 -15.85
CA LEU A 86 21.72 11.54 -14.84
C LEU A 86 20.95 11.71 -13.51
N ALA A 87 19.69 12.15 -13.57
CA ALA A 87 18.82 12.22 -12.39
C ALA A 87 18.66 10.83 -11.75
N ALA A 88 18.44 9.80 -12.56
CA ALA A 88 18.35 8.41 -12.09
C ALA A 88 19.67 7.93 -11.43
N ALA A 89 20.83 8.23 -12.03
CA ALA A 89 22.13 7.88 -11.46
C ALA A 89 22.39 8.57 -10.10
N ARG A 90 22.02 9.85 -9.97
CA ARG A 90 22.12 10.59 -8.71
C ARG A 90 21.21 10.04 -7.63
N TYR A 91 19.96 9.72 -7.99
CA TYR A 91 19.05 9.06 -7.05
C TYR A 91 19.55 7.67 -6.66
N ALA A 92 20.04 6.87 -7.60
CA ALA A 92 20.63 5.55 -7.32
C ALA A 92 21.81 5.66 -6.32
N ALA A 93 22.64 6.70 -6.44
CA ALA A 93 23.72 6.95 -5.48
C ALA A 93 23.16 7.29 -4.08
N LEU A 94 22.11 8.13 -4.01
CA LEU A 94 21.44 8.45 -2.74
C LEU A 94 20.78 7.21 -2.14
N HIS A 95 20.10 6.40 -2.95
CA HIS A 95 19.50 5.14 -2.51
C HIS A 95 20.58 4.18 -1.98
N ALA A 96 21.67 3.98 -2.72
CA ALA A 96 22.79 3.14 -2.27
C ALA A 96 23.36 3.61 -0.92
N TRP A 97 23.52 4.94 -0.72
CA TRP A 97 23.92 5.50 0.57
C TRP A 97 22.89 5.17 1.66
N SER A 98 21.59 5.23 1.37
CA SER A 98 20.52 5.02 2.34
C SER A 98 20.42 3.57 2.84
N VAL A 99 20.90 2.60 2.04
CA VAL A 99 20.89 1.17 2.39
C VAL A 99 22.26 0.65 2.80
N ALA A 100 23.35 1.38 2.52
CA ALA A 100 24.70 0.95 2.90
C ALA A 100 24.96 1.02 4.41
N ASP A 101 24.30 1.95 5.11
CA ASP A 101 24.44 2.17 6.54
C ASP A 101 23.12 2.66 7.12
N LEU A 102 22.29 1.72 7.59
CA LEU A 102 20.96 2.01 8.12
C LEU A 102 20.99 2.89 9.37
N ASP A 103 22.01 2.75 10.24
CA ASP A 103 22.19 3.63 11.41
C ASP A 103 22.33 5.10 10.98
N ARG A 104 23.16 5.34 10.00
CA ARG A 104 23.42 6.69 9.47
C ARG A 104 22.17 7.25 8.77
N PHE A 105 21.52 6.45 7.92
CA PHE A 105 20.34 6.87 7.19
C PHE A 105 19.18 7.24 8.14
N TRP A 106 18.84 6.35 9.08
CA TRP A 106 17.72 6.62 9.99
C TRP A 106 18.04 7.69 11.02
N THR A 107 19.33 7.89 11.38
CA THR A 107 19.75 9.09 12.13
C THR A 107 19.47 10.36 11.32
N ALA A 108 19.80 10.36 10.02
CA ALA A 108 19.49 11.50 9.16
C ALA A 108 18.00 11.76 9.03
N VAL A 109 17.18 10.73 8.84
CA VAL A 109 15.71 10.87 8.76
C VAL A 109 15.14 11.45 10.05
N THR A 110 15.51 10.90 11.21
CA THR A 110 14.99 11.38 12.50
C THR A 110 15.45 12.80 12.81
N GLY A 111 16.67 13.16 12.42
CA GLY A 111 17.22 14.53 12.58
C GLY A 111 16.53 15.53 11.65
N TRP A 112 16.30 15.17 10.37
CA TRP A 112 15.65 16.03 9.39
C TRP A 112 14.22 16.38 9.77
N PHE A 113 13.44 15.40 10.24
CA PHE A 113 12.06 15.57 10.61
C PHE A 113 11.84 15.99 12.08
N ASP A 114 12.90 16.31 12.82
CA ASP A 114 12.83 16.69 14.24
C ASP A 114 12.01 15.66 15.05
N VAL A 115 12.37 14.38 14.94
CA VAL A 115 11.70 13.35 15.75
C VAL A 115 12.07 13.53 17.21
N ARG A 116 11.08 13.82 18.05
CA ARG A 116 11.27 14.12 19.46
C ARG A 116 11.21 12.86 20.30
N PHE A 117 12.33 12.54 20.92
CA PHE A 117 12.43 11.47 21.90
C PHE A 117 12.45 12.09 23.32
N THR A 118 11.51 11.70 24.18
CA THR A 118 11.57 12.10 25.61
C THR A 118 12.68 11.35 26.34
N THR A 119 12.98 10.13 25.91
CA THR A 119 14.20 9.41 26.28
C THR A 119 14.96 9.12 24.99
N PRO A 120 16.17 9.67 24.81
CA PRO A 120 16.99 9.42 23.62
C PRO A 120 17.35 7.94 23.46
N PRO A 121 17.45 7.44 22.21
CA PRO A 121 17.91 6.10 21.95
C PRO A 121 19.39 5.91 22.30
N ARG A 122 19.78 4.67 22.58
CA ARG A 122 21.18 4.27 22.80
C ARG A 122 21.91 3.88 21.50
N GLY A 123 21.26 3.99 20.37
CA GLY A 123 21.70 3.66 19.03
C GLY A 123 20.48 3.60 18.12
N VAL A 124 20.68 3.32 16.83
CA VAL A 124 19.56 3.24 15.86
C VAL A 124 19.15 1.80 15.59
N LEU A 125 20.06 0.96 15.12
CA LEU A 125 19.81 -0.45 14.83
C LEU A 125 20.69 -1.33 15.71
N ALA A 126 20.12 -1.82 16.81
CA ALA A 126 20.88 -2.66 17.76
C ALA A 126 21.03 -4.12 17.29
N ASP A 127 20.09 -4.60 16.50
CA ASP A 127 20.10 -5.93 15.93
C ASP A 127 19.47 -5.88 14.52
N PRO A 128 20.22 -6.17 13.45
CA PRO A 128 19.72 -6.15 12.09
C PRO A 128 19.05 -7.48 11.66
N ALA A 129 18.92 -8.46 12.56
CA ALA A 129 18.36 -9.77 12.21
C ALA A 129 16.94 -9.66 11.67
N MET A 130 16.62 -10.39 10.61
CA MET A 130 15.27 -10.57 10.08
C MET A 130 14.83 -12.03 10.18
N PRO A 131 13.69 -12.30 10.87
CA PRO A 131 12.88 -11.38 11.68
C PRO A 131 13.57 -11.00 13.01
N GLY A 132 13.12 -9.89 13.62
CA GLY A 132 13.53 -9.52 14.96
C GLY A 132 14.43 -8.28 15.07
N ALA A 133 14.58 -7.51 14.00
CA ALA A 133 15.34 -6.25 13.99
C ALA A 133 14.92 -5.31 15.14
N ARG A 134 15.91 -4.75 15.84
CA ARG A 134 15.66 -3.92 17.03
C ARG A 134 16.09 -2.48 16.77
N TRP A 135 15.10 -1.62 16.59
CA TRP A 135 15.26 -0.22 16.26
C TRP A 135 15.21 0.69 17.49
N PHE A 136 16.03 1.73 17.51
CA PHE A 136 16.09 2.81 18.48
C PHE A 136 15.98 2.34 19.95
N PRO A 137 16.87 1.44 20.41
CA PRO A 137 16.75 0.79 21.72
C PRO A 137 16.76 1.81 22.87
N GLY A 138 15.74 1.72 23.71
CA GLY A 138 15.55 2.59 24.88
C GLY A 138 14.89 3.92 24.58
N ALA A 139 14.63 4.26 23.31
CA ALA A 139 13.89 5.47 22.96
C ALA A 139 12.46 5.42 23.47
N ARG A 140 11.95 6.60 23.88
CA ARG A 140 10.54 6.79 24.24
C ARG A 140 9.98 8.00 23.51
N LEU A 141 8.77 7.85 22.97
CA LEU A 141 8.05 8.87 22.21
C LEU A 141 6.55 8.60 22.21
N ASN A 142 5.76 9.48 21.56
CA ASN A 142 4.36 9.23 21.30
C ASN A 142 4.00 9.66 19.86
N TYR A 143 3.33 8.78 19.10
CA TYR A 143 2.93 9.03 17.72
C TYR A 143 1.96 10.21 17.59
N ALA A 144 0.93 10.27 18.47
CA ALA A 144 -0.07 11.34 18.44
C ALA A 144 0.52 12.72 18.77
N GLU A 145 1.53 12.78 19.64
CA GLU A 145 2.25 14.01 19.95
C GLU A 145 2.93 14.59 18.70
N HIS A 146 3.54 13.73 17.88
CA HIS A 146 4.15 14.13 16.61
C HIS A 146 3.10 14.57 15.59
N ALA A 147 1.99 13.84 15.46
CA ALA A 147 0.92 14.17 14.54
C ALA A 147 0.23 15.51 14.88
N LEU A 148 0.16 15.89 16.16
CA LEU A 148 -0.53 17.10 16.64
C LEU A 148 0.39 18.30 16.84
N ARG A 149 1.70 18.18 16.63
CA ARG A 149 2.67 19.27 16.90
C ARG A 149 2.43 20.54 16.11
N HIS A 150 1.83 20.40 14.91
CA HIS A 150 1.53 21.53 14.02
C HIS A 150 0.44 22.47 14.57
N ALA A 151 -0.35 22.02 15.56
CA ALA A 151 -1.28 22.87 16.30
C ALA A 151 -0.58 23.98 17.12
N ASP A 152 0.72 23.88 17.36
CA ASP A 152 1.49 24.93 18.05
C ASP A 152 1.89 26.07 17.10
N THR A 153 2.00 25.81 15.78
CA THR A 153 2.48 26.79 14.80
C THR A 153 1.39 27.32 13.88
N ALA A 154 0.33 26.52 13.64
CA ALA A 154 -0.77 26.87 12.73
C ALA A 154 -2.14 26.44 13.32
N PRO A 155 -2.54 26.93 14.53
CA PRO A 155 -3.72 26.42 15.24
C PRO A 155 -5.02 26.57 14.44
N ASP A 156 -5.17 27.64 13.70
CA ASP A 156 -6.40 27.98 12.95
C ASP A 156 -6.43 27.38 11.53
N ALA A 157 -5.30 26.87 11.04
CA ALA A 157 -5.27 26.20 9.75
C ALA A 157 -6.02 24.87 9.79
N PRO A 158 -6.60 24.41 8.66
CA PRO A 158 -7.28 23.13 8.63
C PRO A 158 -6.28 21.97 8.76
N ALA A 159 -6.50 21.11 9.76
CA ALA A 159 -5.84 19.82 9.87
C ALA A 159 -6.55 18.76 9.02
N ILE A 160 -7.89 18.81 8.99
CA ILE A 160 -8.74 17.91 8.21
C ILE A 160 -9.74 18.74 7.42
N LEU A 161 -9.97 18.36 6.18
CA LEU A 161 -11.13 18.74 5.38
C LEU A 161 -11.98 17.51 5.15
N HIS A 162 -13.24 17.56 5.54
CA HIS A 162 -14.16 16.43 5.37
C HIS A 162 -15.21 16.70 4.30
N LEU A 163 -15.42 15.72 3.44
CA LEU A 163 -16.50 15.66 2.46
C LEU A 163 -17.23 14.31 2.56
N ASP A 164 -18.50 14.34 2.21
CA ASP A 164 -19.33 13.15 2.01
C ASP A 164 -20.19 13.31 0.72
N GLU A 165 -21.05 12.35 0.42
CA GLU A 165 -21.90 12.38 -0.78
C GLU A 165 -22.94 13.51 -0.76
N THR A 166 -23.20 14.11 0.40
CA THR A 166 -24.24 15.15 0.58
C THR A 166 -23.67 16.55 0.68
N THR A 167 -22.40 16.69 1.00
CA THR A 167 -21.76 17.99 1.19
C THR A 167 -21.38 18.64 -0.12
N THR A 168 -21.68 19.94 -0.27
CA THR A 168 -21.22 20.76 -1.38
C THR A 168 -19.81 21.30 -1.15
N ASP A 169 -19.58 21.78 0.08
CA ASP A 169 -18.31 22.41 0.47
C ASP A 169 -17.58 21.58 1.53
N PRO A 170 -16.23 21.53 1.48
CA PRO A 170 -15.45 20.83 2.51
C PRO A 170 -15.68 21.43 3.89
N ARG A 171 -15.91 20.56 4.89
CA ARG A 171 -16.03 20.95 6.30
C ARG A 171 -14.65 20.93 6.96
N PRO A 172 -14.10 22.09 7.41
CA PRO A 172 -12.78 22.12 8.02
C PRO A 172 -12.84 21.75 9.50
N LEU A 173 -11.85 20.98 9.95
CA LEU A 173 -11.47 20.82 11.36
C LEU A 173 -10.07 21.42 11.53
N SER A 174 -9.95 22.48 12.34
CA SER A 174 -8.66 23.14 12.55
C SER A 174 -7.70 22.31 13.40
N TRP A 175 -6.40 22.60 13.34
CA TRP A 175 -5.40 21.96 14.19
C TRP A 175 -5.69 22.15 15.69
N ALA A 176 -6.15 23.33 16.10
CA ALA A 176 -6.53 23.59 17.48
C ALA A 176 -7.70 22.71 17.92
N GLU A 177 -8.73 22.60 17.07
CA GLU A 177 -9.91 21.82 17.38
C GLU A 177 -9.62 20.31 17.34
N LEU A 178 -8.84 19.81 16.38
CA LEU A 178 -8.37 18.43 16.36
C LEU A 178 -7.64 18.08 17.66
N ARG A 179 -6.68 18.92 18.07
CA ARG A 179 -5.94 18.72 19.32
C ARG A 179 -6.84 18.74 20.53
N ARG A 180 -7.83 19.64 20.58
CA ARG A 180 -8.80 19.72 21.68
C ARG A 180 -9.64 18.46 21.78
N GLN A 181 -10.20 17.99 20.67
CA GLN A 181 -11.02 16.77 20.65
C GLN A 181 -10.21 15.53 21.03
N VAL A 182 -9.00 15.38 20.49
CA VAL A 182 -8.08 14.30 20.88
C VAL A 182 -7.77 14.34 22.36
N GLY A 183 -7.51 15.52 22.93
CA GLY A 183 -7.24 15.68 24.37
C GLY A 183 -8.43 15.30 25.23
N SER A 184 -9.63 15.77 24.87
CA SER A 184 -10.87 15.43 25.55
C SER A 184 -11.12 13.92 25.55
N LEU A 185 -11.07 13.31 24.37
CA LEU A 185 -11.30 11.86 24.22
C LEU A 185 -10.22 11.03 24.93
N ALA A 186 -8.95 11.43 24.88
CA ALA A 186 -7.87 10.75 25.59
C ALA A 186 -8.07 10.78 27.12
N ALA A 187 -8.55 11.91 27.67
CA ALA A 187 -8.91 12.00 29.10
C ALA A 187 -10.06 11.05 29.46
N GLU A 188 -11.10 10.97 28.61
CA GLU A 188 -12.21 10.04 28.80
C GLU A 188 -11.81 8.57 28.67
N LEU A 189 -10.93 8.22 27.73
CA LEU A 189 -10.38 6.86 27.63
C LEU A 189 -9.64 6.47 28.94
N ARG A 190 -8.84 7.39 29.52
CA ARG A 190 -8.20 7.15 30.83
C ARG A 190 -9.25 6.98 31.93
N ARG A 191 -10.33 7.78 31.95
CA ARG A 191 -11.43 7.65 32.91
C ARG A 191 -12.16 6.30 32.79
N LEU A 192 -12.27 5.76 31.57
CA LEU A 192 -12.76 4.40 31.30
C LEU A 192 -11.77 3.31 31.71
N GLY A 193 -10.61 3.67 32.24
CA GLY A 193 -9.58 2.76 32.70
C GLY A 193 -8.72 2.18 31.56
N ILE A 194 -8.69 2.81 30.39
CA ILE A 194 -7.82 2.42 29.29
C ILE A 194 -6.37 2.77 29.62
N ARG A 195 -5.47 1.83 29.44
CA ARG A 195 -4.04 1.90 29.74
C ARG A 195 -3.20 1.53 28.51
N PRO A 196 -1.90 1.84 28.52
CA PRO A 196 -0.99 1.38 27.47
C PRO A 196 -1.10 -0.14 27.24
N GLY A 197 -1.26 -0.52 25.96
CA GLY A 197 -1.45 -1.90 25.55
C GLY A 197 -2.89 -2.41 25.58
N ASP A 198 -3.87 -1.69 26.16
CA ASP A 198 -5.30 -2.01 25.96
C ASP A 198 -5.67 -1.78 24.48
N ARG A 199 -6.60 -2.57 23.96
CA ARG A 199 -7.02 -2.48 22.56
C ARG A 199 -8.29 -1.67 22.43
N VAL A 200 -8.29 -0.79 21.44
CA VAL A 200 -9.41 0.06 21.05
C VAL A 200 -9.76 -0.21 19.61
N SER A 201 -11.01 -0.55 19.36
CA SER A 201 -11.51 -0.87 18.03
C SER A 201 -12.48 0.17 17.51
N ALA A 202 -12.57 0.29 16.19
CA ALA A 202 -13.51 1.19 15.52
C ALA A 202 -14.20 0.50 14.34
N TYR A 203 -15.50 0.68 14.28
CA TYR A 203 -16.36 0.33 13.14
C TYR A 203 -16.91 1.64 12.58
N LEU A 204 -16.03 2.36 11.86
CA LEU A 204 -16.23 3.74 11.42
C LEU A 204 -15.86 3.90 9.94
N PRO A 205 -16.53 4.78 9.19
CA PRO A 205 -16.11 5.17 7.85
C PRO A 205 -14.94 6.17 7.90
N ASN A 206 -14.53 6.69 6.74
CA ASN A 206 -13.44 7.66 6.62
C ASN A 206 -13.91 9.09 6.98
N ILE A 207 -14.11 9.33 8.25
CA ILE A 207 -14.60 10.58 8.85
C ILE A 207 -13.60 11.16 9.86
N PRO A 208 -13.67 12.45 10.21
CA PRO A 208 -12.78 13.08 11.19
C PRO A 208 -12.76 12.38 12.54
N GLU A 209 -13.90 11.87 12.99
CA GLU A 209 -14.06 11.14 14.25
C GLU A 209 -13.17 9.90 14.32
N ALA A 210 -12.97 9.20 13.20
CA ALA A 210 -12.07 8.06 13.15
C ALA A 210 -10.60 8.50 13.38
N VAL A 211 -10.20 9.64 12.82
CA VAL A 211 -8.84 10.21 13.03
C VAL A 211 -8.66 10.66 14.48
N VAL A 212 -9.66 11.34 15.05
CA VAL A 212 -9.65 11.75 16.47
C VAL A 212 -9.54 10.53 17.39
N ALA A 213 -10.32 9.48 17.14
CA ALA A 213 -10.33 8.25 17.94
C ALA A 213 -8.98 7.50 17.87
N LEU A 214 -8.37 7.41 16.68
CA LEU A 214 -7.02 6.86 16.50
C LEU A 214 -5.99 7.64 17.32
N LEU A 215 -5.96 8.99 17.16
CA LEU A 215 -4.97 9.82 17.84
C LEU A 215 -5.17 9.85 19.36
N ALA A 216 -6.42 9.83 19.84
CA ALA A 216 -6.71 9.72 21.26
C ALA A 216 -6.26 8.36 21.84
N SER A 217 -6.47 7.27 21.11
CA SER A 217 -5.99 5.94 21.48
C SER A 217 -4.46 5.90 21.53
N ALA A 218 -3.77 6.45 20.54
CA ALA A 218 -2.31 6.55 20.50
C ALA A 218 -1.77 7.46 21.63
N ALA A 219 -2.48 8.55 21.98
CA ALA A 219 -2.09 9.45 23.07
C ALA A 219 -2.05 8.74 24.42
N VAL A 220 -2.94 7.80 24.68
CA VAL A 220 -2.99 7.00 25.92
C VAL A 220 -2.19 5.69 25.84
N GLY A 221 -1.58 5.40 24.68
CA GLY A 221 -0.81 4.16 24.45
C GLY A 221 -1.66 2.93 24.19
N ALA A 222 -2.94 3.09 23.89
CA ALA A 222 -3.79 1.98 23.47
C ALA A 222 -3.47 1.55 22.04
N VAL A 223 -3.65 0.27 21.76
CA VAL A 223 -3.45 -0.35 20.46
C VAL A 223 -4.73 -0.21 19.64
N TRP A 224 -4.64 0.49 18.52
CA TRP A 224 -5.77 0.76 17.64
C TRP A 224 -6.04 -0.36 16.65
N THR A 225 -7.30 -0.53 16.27
CA THR A 225 -7.69 -1.25 15.06
C THR A 225 -8.99 -0.71 14.50
N SER A 226 -9.23 -0.85 13.19
CA SER A 226 -10.47 -0.41 12.56
C SER A 226 -10.95 -1.35 11.47
N CYS A 227 -12.27 -1.38 11.29
CA CYS A 227 -12.98 -1.95 10.16
C CYS A 227 -13.94 -0.90 9.60
N ALA A 228 -14.07 -0.85 8.28
CA ALA A 228 -15.06 0.00 7.65
C ALA A 228 -16.47 -0.58 7.82
N PRO A 229 -17.53 0.26 7.84
CA PRO A 229 -18.89 -0.19 8.15
C PRO A 229 -19.56 -0.98 7.00
N ASP A 230 -18.93 -1.11 5.86
CA ASP A 230 -19.31 -2.01 4.77
C ASP A 230 -18.99 -3.49 5.07
N PHE A 231 -18.09 -3.76 6.04
CA PHE A 231 -17.85 -5.12 6.52
C PHE A 231 -19.06 -5.66 7.30
N GLY A 232 -19.47 -6.89 6.98
CA GLY A 232 -20.51 -7.59 7.74
C GLY A 232 -20.02 -8.02 9.14
N ALA A 233 -20.95 -8.24 10.07
CA ALA A 233 -20.67 -8.55 11.48
C ALA A 233 -19.64 -9.68 11.64
N ARG A 234 -19.79 -10.78 10.91
CA ARG A 234 -18.88 -11.92 10.98
C ARG A 234 -17.44 -11.52 10.65
N SER A 235 -17.24 -10.75 9.58
CA SER A 235 -15.93 -10.30 9.16
C SER A 235 -15.26 -9.36 10.19
N VAL A 236 -16.05 -8.52 10.86
CA VAL A 236 -15.58 -7.65 11.94
C VAL A 236 -15.21 -8.49 13.16
N LEU A 237 -16.04 -9.45 13.54
CA LEU A 237 -15.80 -10.36 14.67
C LEU A 237 -14.54 -11.21 14.46
N ASP A 238 -14.32 -11.75 13.25
CA ASP A 238 -13.12 -12.52 12.93
C ASP A 238 -11.81 -11.73 13.12
N ARG A 239 -11.90 -10.40 13.13
CA ARG A 239 -10.78 -9.49 13.43
C ARG A 239 -10.74 -9.09 14.89
N PHE A 240 -11.82 -8.56 15.40
CA PHE A 240 -11.84 -7.94 16.73
C PHE A 240 -11.75 -8.96 17.87
N GLN A 241 -12.32 -10.16 17.70
CA GLN A 241 -12.16 -11.23 18.70
C GLN A 241 -10.70 -11.67 18.87
N GLN A 242 -9.86 -11.53 17.83
CA GLN A 242 -8.44 -11.87 17.95
C GLN A 242 -7.70 -10.97 18.95
N ILE A 243 -8.13 -9.73 19.12
CA ILE A 243 -7.43 -8.73 19.93
C ILE A 243 -8.18 -8.37 21.21
N GLU A 244 -9.44 -8.83 21.37
CA GLU A 244 -10.25 -8.58 22.58
C GLU A 244 -10.29 -7.10 22.98
N PRO A 245 -10.95 -6.22 22.20
CA PRO A 245 -10.94 -4.78 22.46
C PRO A 245 -11.70 -4.43 23.72
N ALA A 246 -11.22 -3.40 24.42
CA ALA A 246 -11.85 -2.83 25.60
C ALA A 246 -12.87 -1.71 25.29
N VAL A 247 -12.70 -1.03 24.15
CA VAL A 247 -13.63 0.01 23.66
C VAL A 247 -13.92 -0.22 22.20
N LEU A 248 -15.18 -0.02 21.81
CA LEU A 248 -15.64 -0.01 20.44
C LEU A 248 -16.24 1.35 20.10
N PHE A 249 -15.65 2.08 19.15
CA PHE A 249 -16.29 3.19 18.47
C PHE A 249 -17.12 2.65 17.32
N ALA A 250 -18.39 3.01 17.22
CA ALA A 250 -19.28 2.49 16.18
C ALA A 250 -20.24 3.56 15.67
N VAL A 251 -20.45 3.58 14.34
CA VAL A 251 -21.49 4.40 13.72
C VAL A 251 -22.85 3.73 13.78
N ASP A 252 -23.90 4.52 13.69
CA ASP A 252 -25.28 4.07 13.47
C ASP A 252 -25.48 3.54 12.04
N GLY A 253 -24.69 4.02 11.09
CA GLY A 253 -24.75 3.65 9.70
C GLY A 253 -23.84 4.55 8.86
N TYR A 254 -23.94 4.44 7.56
CA TYR A 254 -23.18 5.24 6.61
C TYR A 254 -23.94 5.42 5.31
N ARG A 255 -23.55 6.42 4.50
CA ARG A 255 -24.12 6.64 3.16
C ARG A 255 -23.14 6.22 2.09
N TYR A 256 -23.63 5.42 1.13
CA TYR A 256 -22.79 4.97 0.02
C TYR A 256 -23.63 4.74 -1.24
N GLY A 257 -23.19 5.34 -2.36
CA GLY A 257 -23.90 5.22 -3.63
C GLY A 257 -25.29 5.85 -3.60
N GLY A 258 -25.48 6.92 -2.83
CA GLY A 258 -26.76 7.61 -2.64
C GLY A 258 -27.76 6.89 -1.73
N LYS A 259 -27.33 5.85 -1.02
CA LYS A 259 -28.18 5.06 -0.13
C LYS A 259 -27.66 5.08 1.31
N ASP A 260 -28.59 5.11 2.26
CA ASP A 260 -28.28 4.95 3.67
C ASP A 260 -28.23 3.45 4.02
N HIS A 261 -27.19 3.08 4.74
CA HIS A 261 -26.93 1.72 5.21
C HIS A 261 -26.93 1.70 6.72
N ASP A 262 -28.05 1.34 7.34
CA ASP A 262 -28.17 1.16 8.78
C ASP A 262 -27.23 0.04 9.28
N ARG A 263 -26.57 0.27 10.41
CA ARG A 263 -25.65 -0.68 11.06
C ARG A 263 -26.01 -0.97 12.52
N THR A 264 -27.14 -0.50 12.97
CA THR A 264 -27.60 -0.63 14.36
C THR A 264 -27.63 -2.11 14.80
N GLU A 265 -28.15 -3.00 13.98
CA GLU A 265 -28.21 -4.43 14.28
C GLU A 265 -26.80 -5.05 14.31
N VAL A 266 -25.93 -4.68 13.37
CA VAL A 266 -24.53 -5.14 13.35
C VAL A 266 -23.80 -4.70 14.61
N VAL A 267 -23.94 -3.45 15.02
CA VAL A 267 -23.32 -2.92 16.25
C VAL A 267 -23.86 -3.63 17.49
N ALA A 268 -25.16 -3.93 17.55
CA ALA A 268 -25.76 -4.72 18.63
C ALA A 268 -25.18 -6.14 18.70
N GLU A 269 -24.95 -6.78 17.53
CA GLU A 269 -24.28 -8.08 17.46
C GLU A 269 -22.83 -7.99 17.92
N LEU A 270 -22.05 -7.02 17.45
CA LEU A 270 -20.67 -6.81 17.87
C LEU A 270 -20.58 -6.63 19.40
N ARG A 271 -21.48 -5.83 19.99
CA ARG A 271 -21.52 -5.62 21.43
C ARG A 271 -21.80 -6.92 22.20
N ARG A 272 -22.66 -7.78 21.70
CA ARG A 272 -22.97 -9.06 22.33
C ARG A 272 -21.82 -10.06 22.25
N GLU A 273 -21.15 -10.10 21.09
CA GLU A 273 -20.10 -11.10 20.78
C GLU A 273 -18.67 -10.66 21.21
N LEU A 274 -18.52 -9.45 21.75
CA LEU A 274 -17.26 -8.91 22.28
C LEU A 274 -17.39 -8.66 23.80
N PRO A 275 -17.37 -9.68 24.63
CA PRO A 275 -17.66 -9.58 26.08
C PRO A 275 -16.61 -8.75 26.86
N GLY A 276 -15.43 -8.51 26.29
CA GLY A 276 -14.37 -7.69 26.89
C GLY A 276 -14.60 -6.17 26.82
N LEU A 277 -15.65 -5.73 26.11
CA LEU A 277 -15.95 -4.30 25.97
C LEU A 277 -16.37 -3.67 27.29
N ARG A 278 -15.63 -2.63 27.70
CA ARG A 278 -15.96 -1.74 28.84
C ARG A 278 -16.92 -0.63 28.40
N ALA A 279 -16.83 -0.20 27.14
CA ALA A 279 -17.69 0.82 26.57
C ALA A 279 -17.89 0.64 25.05
N VAL A 280 -19.06 1.03 24.59
CA VAL A 280 -19.36 1.29 23.18
C VAL A 280 -19.61 2.80 23.05
N VAL A 281 -18.93 3.44 22.10
CA VAL A 281 -19.08 4.87 21.80
C VAL A 281 -19.84 5.00 20.49
N HIS A 282 -21.02 5.62 20.59
CA HIS A 282 -21.88 5.88 19.43
C HIS A 282 -21.43 7.15 18.71
N VAL A 283 -21.15 7.04 17.42
CA VAL A 283 -20.81 8.14 16.52
C VAL A 283 -21.98 8.31 15.53
N PRO A 284 -22.78 9.37 15.64
CA PRO A 284 -23.98 9.55 14.81
C PRO A 284 -23.58 10.04 13.40
N VAL A 285 -23.84 9.24 12.37
CA VAL A 285 -23.68 9.61 10.96
C VAL A 285 -25.02 9.73 10.25
N LEU A 286 -25.93 8.78 10.47
CA LEU A 286 -27.30 8.84 9.96
C LEU A 286 -28.27 9.57 10.90
N GLY A 287 -27.83 9.89 12.12
CA GLY A 287 -28.59 10.63 13.10
C GLY A 287 -29.60 9.77 13.88
N THR A 288 -29.40 8.46 13.95
CA THR A 288 -30.22 7.59 14.78
C THR A 288 -29.87 7.77 16.28
N PRO A 289 -30.80 7.55 17.21
CA PRO A 289 -30.51 7.63 18.64
C PRO A 289 -29.43 6.64 19.07
N ALA A 290 -28.60 7.05 20.02
CA ALA A 290 -27.61 6.17 20.62
C ALA A 290 -28.30 4.95 21.27
N PRO A 291 -27.79 3.73 21.09
CA PRO A 291 -28.30 2.53 21.77
C PRO A 291 -28.17 2.65 23.28
N ASP A 292 -29.07 2.00 24.02
CA ASP A 292 -29.08 2.01 25.48
C ASP A 292 -27.72 1.61 26.05
N GLY A 293 -27.18 2.47 26.95
CA GLY A 293 -25.90 2.27 27.61
C GLY A 293 -24.68 2.51 26.73
N ALA A 294 -24.83 2.98 25.48
CA ALA A 294 -23.71 3.51 24.70
C ALA A 294 -23.36 4.95 25.14
N LEU A 295 -22.09 5.28 25.13
CA LEU A 295 -21.61 6.63 25.34
C LEU A 295 -21.77 7.45 24.07
N ARG A 296 -22.08 8.71 24.17
CA ARG A 296 -22.26 9.59 23.01
C ARG A 296 -20.93 10.28 22.68
N TRP A 297 -20.60 10.33 21.42
CA TRP A 297 -19.39 10.98 20.92
C TRP A 297 -19.23 12.41 21.44
N ASP A 298 -20.29 13.23 21.34
CA ASP A 298 -20.26 14.63 21.73
C ASP A 298 -19.98 14.83 23.23
N ASP A 299 -20.49 13.92 24.07
CA ASP A 299 -20.25 13.95 25.50
C ASP A 299 -18.78 13.68 25.86
N LEU A 300 -18.07 12.91 25.03
CA LEU A 300 -16.66 12.56 25.26
C LEU A 300 -15.68 13.59 24.67
N THR A 301 -16.07 14.26 23.59
CA THR A 301 -15.21 15.20 22.87
C THR A 301 -15.51 16.66 23.17
N GLY A 302 -16.61 16.96 23.87
CA GLY A 302 -17.06 18.31 24.15
C GLY A 302 -16.29 19.05 25.27
N HIS A 303 -15.44 18.36 26.02
CA HIS A 303 -14.76 18.96 27.19
C HIS A 303 -13.57 19.84 26.78
N PRO A 304 -13.38 21.00 27.46
CA PRO A 304 -12.22 21.84 27.28
C PRO A 304 -10.97 21.16 27.87
N VAL A 305 -9.99 20.84 27.03
CA VAL A 305 -8.67 20.38 27.47
C VAL A 305 -7.63 21.31 26.87
N ALA A 306 -6.85 21.96 27.71
CA ALA A 306 -5.85 22.93 27.25
C ALA A 306 -4.72 22.28 26.43
N ARG A 307 -4.24 21.11 26.85
CA ARG A 307 -3.27 20.29 26.13
C ARG A 307 -3.53 18.81 26.41
N PRO A 308 -3.44 17.93 25.37
CA PRO A 308 -3.44 16.48 25.58
C PRO A 308 -2.21 16.05 26.41
N GLU A 309 -2.41 15.06 27.26
CA GLU A 309 -1.30 14.33 27.87
C GLU A 309 -0.95 13.16 26.94
N PHE A 310 0.33 13.00 26.65
CA PHE A 310 0.83 11.93 25.79
C PHE A 310 1.63 10.93 26.61
N GLU A 311 1.20 9.68 26.61
CA GLU A 311 1.94 8.60 27.25
C GLU A 311 3.24 8.34 26.49
N GLN A 312 4.36 8.45 27.18
CA GLN A 312 5.68 8.24 26.57
C GLN A 312 6.03 6.75 26.58
N LEU A 313 6.10 6.15 25.42
CA LEU A 313 6.15 4.70 25.23
C LEU A 313 7.43 4.26 24.53
N PRO A 314 7.88 3.00 24.71
CA PRO A 314 8.99 2.44 23.95
C PRO A 314 8.77 2.60 22.44
N PHE A 315 9.87 2.68 21.69
CA PHE A 315 9.83 2.79 20.22
C PHE A 315 9.05 1.63 19.56
N ASP A 316 9.22 0.44 20.07
CA ASP A 316 8.59 -0.81 19.61
C ASP A 316 7.18 -1.08 20.19
N HIS A 317 6.64 -0.15 21.00
CA HIS A 317 5.28 -0.28 21.53
C HIS A 317 4.25 -0.38 20.38
N PRO A 318 3.30 -1.34 20.39
CA PRO A 318 2.29 -1.48 19.37
C PRO A 318 1.45 -0.21 19.19
N LEU A 319 1.35 0.31 17.96
CA LEU A 319 0.48 1.43 17.62
C LEU A 319 -0.90 0.93 17.19
N TRP A 320 -0.90 -0.03 16.28
CA TRP A 320 -2.13 -0.59 15.72
C TRP A 320 -1.97 -2.04 15.30
N VAL A 321 -3.10 -2.68 15.06
CA VAL A 321 -3.21 -3.98 14.41
C VAL A 321 -3.96 -3.79 13.10
N LEU A 322 -3.32 -4.12 11.99
CA LEU A 322 -3.92 -4.17 10.67
C LEU A 322 -4.18 -5.62 10.26
N TYR A 323 -5.15 -5.80 9.38
CA TYR A 323 -5.49 -7.13 8.92
C TYR A 323 -5.25 -7.29 7.43
N SER A 324 -4.56 -8.35 7.05
CA SER A 324 -4.50 -8.81 5.68
C SER A 324 -5.25 -10.13 5.52
N SER A 325 -5.88 -10.32 4.36
CA SER A 325 -6.48 -11.61 4.03
C SER A 325 -5.39 -12.68 4.01
N GLY A 326 -5.44 -13.60 4.97
CA GLY A 326 -4.59 -14.79 4.94
C GLY A 326 -5.05 -15.71 3.81
N THR A 327 -4.12 -16.47 3.27
CA THR A 327 -4.44 -17.51 2.29
C THR A 327 -5.21 -18.69 2.91
N THR A 328 -5.27 -18.78 4.25
CA THR A 328 -5.97 -19.83 5.02
C THR A 328 -6.44 -19.26 6.36
N GLY A 329 -7.73 -19.43 6.68
CA GLY A 329 -8.28 -19.16 8.00
C GLY A 329 -8.51 -17.69 8.33
N LEU A 330 -8.35 -17.32 9.61
CA LEU A 330 -8.55 -15.96 10.09
C LEU A 330 -7.56 -14.96 9.45
N PRO A 331 -7.97 -13.69 9.25
CA PRO A 331 -7.06 -12.66 8.77
C PRO A 331 -5.81 -12.55 9.66
N LYS A 332 -4.64 -12.32 9.04
CA LYS A 332 -3.40 -12.06 9.78
C LYS A 332 -3.55 -10.76 10.56
N ALA A 333 -3.45 -10.80 11.87
CA ALA A 333 -3.49 -9.61 12.73
C ALA A 333 -2.05 -9.07 12.89
N ILE A 334 -1.68 -8.13 12.04
CA ILE A 334 -0.32 -7.60 11.86
C ILE A 334 -0.09 -6.48 12.86
N VAL A 335 0.90 -6.61 13.72
CA VAL A 335 1.24 -5.63 14.76
C VAL A 335 2.37 -4.73 14.28
N GLN A 336 2.15 -3.42 14.30
CA GLN A 336 3.15 -2.43 13.92
C GLN A 336 3.44 -1.47 15.06
N SER A 337 4.72 -1.10 15.22
CA SER A 337 5.18 -0.25 16.30
C SER A 337 4.98 1.23 16.01
N GLN A 338 4.75 2.03 17.07
CA GLN A 338 4.54 3.47 16.95
C GLN A 338 5.77 4.20 16.40
N GLY A 339 6.95 3.85 16.86
CA GLY A 339 8.18 4.48 16.42
C GLY A 339 8.55 4.08 15.00
N GLY A 340 8.41 2.79 14.68
CA GLY A 340 8.68 2.27 13.34
C GLY A 340 7.81 2.92 12.28
N ILE A 341 6.50 2.98 12.55
CA ILE A 341 5.54 3.66 11.67
C ILE A 341 5.83 5.16 11.58
N LEU A 342 6.12 5.82 12.69
CA LEU A 342 6.40 7.26 12.70
C LEU A 342 7.54 7.62 11.75
N VAL A 343 8.70 6.96 11.88
CA VAL A 343 9.88 7.31 11.07
C VAL A 343 9.71 6.90 9.62
N GLU A 344 9.06 5.76 9.37
CA GLU A 344 8.75 5.28 8.02
C GLU A 344 7.76 6.18 7.29
N HIS A 345 6.67 6.58 7.96
CA HIS A 345 5.68 7.47 7.37
C HIS A 345 6.22 8.89 7.14
N LEU A 346 7.07 9.42 8.02
CA LEU A 346 7.76 10.69 7.78
C LEU A 346 8.63 10.61 6.53
N LYS A 347 9.39 9.52 6.35
CA LYS A 347 10.19 9.27 5.15
C LYS A 347 9.29 9.20 3.90
N GLN A 348 8.23 8.39 3.93
CA GLN A 348 7.37 8.19 2.76
C GLN A 348 6.55 9.43 2.41
N ALA A 349 5.86 10.01 3.38
CA ALA A 349 5.04 11.20 3.14
C ALA A 349 5.90 12.41 2.77
N GLY A 350 6.99 12.66 3.52
CA GLY A 350 7.82 13.83 3.32
C GLY A 350 8.79 13.71 2.15
N LEU A 351 9.51 12.59 1.98
CA LEU A 351 10.53 12.49 0.94
C LEU A 351 9.97 11.92 -0.38
N HIS A 352 9.06 10.93 -0.31
CA HIS A 352 8.57 10.19 -1.47
C HIS A 352 7.23 10.68 -2.03
N LEU A 353 6.42 11.44 -1.27
CA LEU A 353 5.25 12.16 -1.77
C LEU A 353 5.41 13.68 -1.69
N ASP A 354 6.53 14.16 -1.16
CA ASP A 354 6.84 15.58 -1.03
C ASP A 354 5.72 16.36 -0.30
N LEU A 355 5.11 15.74 0.72
CA LEU A 355 4.04 16.36 1.50
C LEU A 355 4.60 17.34 2.52
N GLY A 356 3.95 18.48 2.65
CA GLY A 356 4.27 19.53 3.60
C GLY A 356 3.06 20.36 4.03
N PRO A 357 3.24 21.41 4.85
CA PRO A 357 2.15 22.19 5.43
C PRO A 357 1.24 22.92 4.42
N GLN A 358 1.68 23.07 3.16
CA GLN A 358 0.90 23.70 2.10
C GLN A 358 0.04 22.71 1.32
N ASP A 359 0.19 21.41 1.59
CA ASP A 359 -0.50 20.38 0.84
C ASP A 359 -1.86 20.02 1.44
N ARG A 360 -2.77 19.65 0.54
CA ARG A 360 -4.04 18.99 0.84
C ARG A 360 -3.97 17.59 0.29
N PHE A 361 -3.84 16.63 1.20
CA PHE A 361 -3.63 15.23 0.88
C PHE A 361 -4.94 14.47 0.91
N LEU A 362 -5.40 14.05 -0.26
CA LEU A 362 -6.56 13.18 -0.47
C LEU A 362 -6.08 11.81 -0.94
N TRP A 363 -6.44 10.75 -0.24
CA TRP A 363 -6.33 9.38 -0.75
C TRP A 363 -7.67 8.68 -0.60
N TYR A 364 -8.26 8.26 -1.73
CA TYR A 364 -9.51 7.51 -1.65
C TYR A 364 -9.26 6.16 -0.98
N THR A 365 -9.87 5.94 0.17
CA THR A 365 -9.62 4.77 1.02
C THR A 365 -10.76 4.55 2.01
N SER A 366 -10.76 3.40 2.65
CA SER A 366 -11.61 3.08 3.80
C SER A 366 -10.77 2.78 5.04
N THR A 367 -11.36 2.88 6.23
CA THR A 367 -10.68 2.60 7.51
C THR A 367 -10.23 1.14 7.67
N GLY A 368 -10.77 0.23 6.85
CA GLY A 368 -10.34 -1.17 6.76
C GLY A 368 -9.14 -1.43 5.84
N TRP A 369 -8.62 -0.40 5.15
CA TRP A 369 -7.47 -0.51 4.27
C TRP A 369 -6.28 0.31 4.80
N MET A 370 -5.06 -0.25 4.75
CA MET A 370 -3.85 0.41 5.26
C MET A 370 -3.59 1.81 4.68
N MET A 371 -4.12 2.11 3.48
CA MET A 371 -4.00 3.44 2.90
C MET A 371 -4.73 4.52 3.71
N TRP A 372 -5.68 4.17 4.57
CA TRP A 372 -6.25 5.12 5.54
C TRP A 372 -5.21 5.51 6.61
N ASN A 373 -4.46 4.55 7.12
CA ASN A 373 -3.38 4.81 8.07
C ASN A 373 -2.30 5.70 7.44
N PHE A 374 -2.00 5.47 6.15
CA PHE A 374 -1.08 6.30 5.39
C PHE A 374 -1.65 7.70 5.08
N LEU A 375 -2.95 7.83 4.80
CA LEU A 375 -3.62 9.13 4.66
C LEU A 375 -3.48 9.96 5.94
N VAL A 376 -3.75 9.36 7.11
CA VAL A 376 -3.60 10.02 8.42
C VAL A 376 -2.15 10.46 8.67
N ALA A 377 -1.16 9.76 8.12
CA ALA A 377 0.24 10.14 8.22
C ALA A 377 0.56 11.50 7.58
N GLY A 378 -0.29 12.04 6.70
CA GLY A 378 -0.18 13.42 6.22
C GLY A 378 -0.13 14.46 7.36
N LEU A 379 -0.76 14.17 8.50
CA LEU A 379 -0.69 15.03 9.69
C LEU A 379 0.75 15.13 10.25
N LEU A 380 1.58 14.11 10.09
CA LEU A 380 2.98 14.13 10.55
C LEU A 380 3.83 15.18 9.84
N THR A 381 3.51 15.47 8.58
CA THR A 381 4.20 16.49 7.76
C THR A 381 3.55 17.87 7.83
N GLY A 382 2.44 18.01 8.58
CA GLY A 382 1.68 19.24 8.67
C GLY A 382 0.68 19.46 7.54
N SER A 383 0.50 18.48 6.65
CA SER A 383 -0.45 18.57 5.55
C SER A 383 -1.89 18.54 6.07
N THR A 384 -2.79 19.23 5.37
CA THR A 384 -4.23 19.06 5.57
C THR A 384 -4.67 17.72 4.97
N VAL A 385 -5.21 16.84 5.80
CA VAL A 385 -5.77 15.55 5.36
C VAL A 385 -7.19 15.76 4.86
N VAL A 386 -7.50 15.21 3.68
CA VAL A 386 -8.86 15.24 3.13
C VAL A 386 -9.52 13.88 3.33
N THR A 387 -10.51 13.82 4.23
CA THR A 387 -11.33 12.62 4.42
C THR A 387 -12.56 12.68 3.52
N TYR A 388 -12.90 11.57 2.89
CA TYR A 388 -14.11 11.45 2.08
C TYR A 388 -14.86 10.16 2.45
N ASP A 389 -16.11 10.31 2.88
CA ASP A 389 -17.05 9.21 3.13
C ASP A 389 -18.08 9.16 2.02
N GLY A 390 -17.94 8.19 1.11
CA GLY A 390 -18.82 8.02 -0.04
C GLY A 390 -18.22 7.19 -1.16
N SER A 391 -19.05 6.91 -2.14
CA SER A 391 -18.67 6.17 -3.34
C SER A 391 -17.86 7.04 -4.33
N PRO A 392 -16.76 6.55 -4.90
CA PRO A 392 -16.03 7.25 -5.95
C PRO A 392 -16.81 7.24 -7.27
N GLY A 393 -17.85 6.44 -7.36
CA GLY A 393 -18.73 6.27 -8.52
C GLY A 393 -20.09 6.95 -8.39
N HIS A 394 -20.41 7.65 -7.31
CA HIS A 394 -21.70 8.32 -7.11
C HIS A 394 -21.55 9.85 -6.97
N PRO A 395 -22.38 10.65 -7.67
CA PRO A 395 -23.49 10.30 -8.58
C PRO A 395 -23.06 9.81 -9.97
N GLY A 396 -21.79 9.74 -10.26
CA GLY A 396 -21.20 9.25 -11.51
C GLY A 396 -19.74 8.87 -11.32
N THR A 397 -19.15 8.10 -12.23
CA THR A 397 -17.77 7.57 -12.16
C THR A 397 -16.72 8.65 -11.92
N GLY A 398 -17.00 9.92 -12.25
CA GLY A 398 -16.10 11.07 -12.02
C GLY A 398 -16.18 11.71 -10.62
N ALA A 399 -16.94 11.15 -9.67
CA ALA A 399 -17.19 11.78 -8.36
C ALA A 399 -15.92 12.09 -7.58
N LEU A 400 -14.92 11.18 -7.57
CA LEU A 400 -13.66 11.42 -6.86
C LEU A 400 -12.85 12.58 -7.44
N TRP A 401 -12.88 12.80 -8.76
CA TRP A 401 -12.26 13.98 -9.38
C TRP A 401 -12.94 15.28 -8.92
N SER A 402 -14.27 15.25 -8.78
CA SER A 402 -15.02 16.38 -8.22
C SER A 402 -14.67 16.64 -6.75
N VAL A 403 -14.46 15.59 -5.95
CA VAL A 403 -13.98 15.71 -4.58
C VAL A 403 -12.59 16.37 -4.55
N ALA A 404 -11.67 15.95 -5.43
CA ALA A 404 -10.34 16.53 -5.53
C ALA A 404 -10.39 18.04 -5.90
N ALA A 405 -11.21 18.40 -6.88
CA ALA A 405 -11.41 19.79 -7.28
C ALA A 405 -11.99 20.65 -6.14
N ARG A 406 -13.08 20.20 -5.51
CA ARG A 406 -13.76 20.94 -4.42
C ARG A 406 -12.90 21.08 -3.16
N SER A 407 -12.12 20.06 -2.82
CA SER A 407 -11.19 20.13 -1.67
C SER A 407 -9.93 20.95 -1.98
N GLY A 408 -9.65 21.22 -3.26
CA GLY A 408 -8.39 21.80 -3.70
C GLY A 408 -7.21 20.88 -3.37
N ALA A 409 -7.41 19.56 -3.51
CA ALA A 409 -6.36 18.58 -3.23
C ALA A 409 -5.12 18.85 -4.09
N THR A 410 -3.95 18.86 -3.45
CA THR A 410 -2.66 19.01 -4.14
C THR A 410 -2.05 17.65 -4.47
N VAL A 411 -2.32 16.66 -3.64
CA VAL A 411 -1.94 15.26 -3.85
C VAL A 411 -3.20 14.39 -3.77
N LEU A 412 -3.51 13.71 -4.87
CA LEU A 412 -4.65 12.80 -5.00
C LEU A 412 -4.16 11.37 -5.14
N GLY A 413 -4.55 10.49 -4.23
CA GLY A 413 -4.31 9.06 -4.33
C GLY A 413 -5.58 8.28 -4.66
N THR A 414 -5.45 7.28 -5.54
CA THR A 414 -6.56 6.40 -5.93
C THR A 414 -6.06 5.01 -6.33
N SER A 415 -6.96 4.12 -6.70
CA SER A 415 -6.62 2.80 -7.23
C SER A 415 -6.44 2.82 -8.76
N ALA A 416 -5.57 1.95 -9.27
CA ALA A 416 -5.45 1.73 -10.71
C ALA A 416 -6.79 1.32 -11.35
N ALA A 417 -7.59 0.52 -10.65
CA ALA A 417 -8.92 0.11 -11.10
C ALA A 417 -9.86 1.30 -11.34
N TYR A 418 -9.84 2.29 -10.44
CA TYR A 418 -10.65 3.51 -10.60
C TYR A 418 -10.21 4.32 -11.85
N VAL A 419 -8.91 4.48 -12.05
CA VAL A 419 -8.38 5.16 -13.25
C VAL A 419 -8.88 4.50 -14.53
N ILE A 420 -8.80 3.16 -14.60
CA ILE A 420 -9.28 2.40 -15.76
C ILE A 420 -10.79 2.48 -15.93
N ALA A 421 -11.56 2.48 -14.84
CA ALA A 421 -13.02 2.68 -14.89
C ALA A 421 -13.39 4.06 -15.48
N CYS A 422 -12.69 5.12 -15.06
CA CYS A 422 -12.88 6.47 -15.61
C CYS A 422 -12.54 6.55 -17.11
N ARG A 423 -11.43 5.94 -17.51
CA ARG A 423 -11.03 5.84 -18.93
C ARG A 423 -12.09 5.10 -19.75
N LYS A 424 -12.56 3.94 -19.29
CA LYS A 424 -13.61 3.16 -19.96
C LYS A 424 -14.95 3.93 -20.05
N ALA A 425 -15.25 4.77 -19.08
CA ALA A 425 -16.41 5.65 -19.08
C ALA A 425 -16.25 6.89 -19.99
N GLY A 426 -15.09 7.07 -20.63
CA GLY A 426 -14.83 8.20 -21.52
C GLY A 426 -14.82 9.56 -20.82
N LEU A 427 -14.35 9.62 -19.57
CA LEU A 427 -14.29 10.87 -18.80
C LEU A 427 -13.11 11.74 -19.23
N HIS A 428 -13.29 13.06 -19.10
CA HIS A 428 -12.27 14.08 -19.39
C HIS A 428 -12.12 15.04 -18.18
N PRO A 429 -11.61 14.57 -17.02
CA PRO A 429 -11.62 15.37 -15.79
C PRO A 429 -10.87 16.70 -15.90
N GLY A 430 -9.77 16.74 -16.66
CA GLY A 430 -8.98 17.95 -16.85
C GLY A 430 -9.67 19.03 -17.68
N ARG A 431 -10.64 18.64 -18.51
CA ARG A 431 -11.48 19.58 -19.25
C ARG A 431 -12.68 20.06 -18.44
N ASP A 432 -13.25 19.14 -17.63
CA ASP A 432 -14.57 19.33 -17.03
C ASP A 432 -14.49 19.91 -15.61
N LEU A 433 -13.29 19.88 -14.97
CA LEU A 433 -13.07 20.31 -13.58
C LEU A 433 -11.81 21.16 -13.45
N ASP A 434 -11.77 22.03 -12.43
CA ASP A 434 -10.53 22.71 -12.05
C ASP A 434 -9.65 21.82 -11.20
N LEU A 435 -8.68 21.17 -11.82
CA LEU A 435 -7.64 20.35 -11.19
C LEU A 435 -6.28 21.07 -11.14
N SER A 436 -6.27 22.40 -11.26
CA SER A 436 -5.03 23.20 -11.28
C SER A 436 -4.16 22.98 -10.03
N ALA A 437 -4.78 22.80 -8.87
CA ALA A 437 -4.09 22.54 -7.60
C ALA A 437 -3.39 21.17 -7.56
N VAL A 438 -3.89 20.17 -8.29
CA VAL A 438 -3.34 18.80 -8.26
C VAL A 438 -1.95 18.79 -8.87
N ARG A 439 -0.93 18.52 -8.05
CA ARG A 439 0.48 18.44 -8.46
C ARG A 439 1.00 17.00 -8.53
N CYS A 440 0.31 16.07 -7.84
CA CYS A 440 0.67 14.66 -7.78
C CYS A 440 -0.58 13.79 -7.80
N ILE A 441 -0.54 12.72 -8.59
CA ILE A 441 -1.54 11.65 -8.56
C ILE A 441 -0.83 10.36 -8.15
N GLY A 442 -1.25 9.79 -7.01
CA GLY A 442 -0.77 8.49 -6.52
C GLY A 442 -1.67 7.35 -6.99
N THR A 443 -1.09 6.21 -7.38
CA THR A 443 -1.85 5.00 -7.71
C THR A 443 -1.29 3.78 -7.01
N THR A 444 -2.18 2.92 -6.51
CA THR A 444 -1.82 1.65 -5.86
C THR A 444 -2.97 0.64 -5.91
N GLY A 445 -2.79 -0.50 -5.27
CA GLY A 445 -3.79 -1.56 -5.14
C GLY A 445 -3.66 -2.65 -6.21
N SER A 446 -3.31 -2.27 -7.42
CA SER A 446 -2.90 -3.12 -8.53
C SER A 446 -1.95 -2.34 -9.45
N PRO A 447 -1.17 -2.99 -10.31
CA PRO A 447 -0.38 -2.29 -11.32
C PRO A 447 -1.28 -1.40 -12.20
N LEU A 448 -0.85 -0.14 -12.42
CA LEU A 448 -1.53 0.71 -13.38
C LEU A 448 -1.04 0.31 -14.78
N PRO A 449 -1.93 -0.11 -15.69
CA PRO A 449 -1.52 -0.47 -17.05
C PRO A 449 -1.10 0.76 -17.86
N PRO A 450 -0.28 0.60 -18.93
CA PRO A 450 0.23 1.68 -19.77
C PRO A 450 -0.85 2.65 -20.28
N ASP A 451 -2.01 2.14 -20.64
CA ASP A 451 -3.14 2.95 -21.08
C ASP A 451 -3.71 3.86 -19.98
N GLY A 452 -3.59 3.45 -18.72
CA GLY A 452 -3.96 4.28 -17.58
C GLY A 452 -2.99 5.45 -17.40
N PHE A 453 -1.68 5.22 -17.61
CA PHE A 453 -0.67 6.29 -17.63
C PHE A 453 -0.99 7.33 -18.70
N ARG A 454 -1.19 6.89 -19.97
CA ARG A 454 -1.52 7.81 -21.08
C ARG A 454 -2.79 8.59 -20.76
N TRP A 455 -3.86 7.92 -20.32
CA TRP A 455 -5.12 8.59 -20.01
C TRP A 455 -4.98 9.69 -18.96
N ILE A 456 -4.15 9.48 -17.92
CA ILE A 456 -3.91 10.53 -16.91
C ILE A 456 -3.27 11.76 -17.56
N TYR A 457 -2.27 11.60 -18.42
CA TYR A 457 -1.59 12.72 -19.07
C TYR A 457 -2.43 13.38 -20.17
N ASP A 458 -3.26 12.61 -20.87
CA ASP A 458 -4.08 13.10 -21.96
C ASP A 458 -5.38 13.76 -21.46
N GLU A 459 -6.03 13.19 -20.44
CA GLU A 459 -7.42 13.54 -20.08
C GLU A 459 -7.55 14.14 -18.68
N VAL A 460 -6.57 13.99 -17.80
CA VAL A 460 -6.62 14.55 -16.44
C VAL A 460 -5.74 15.78 -16.34
N LYS A 461 -4.43 15.63 -16.52
CA LYS A 461 -3.50 16.77 -16.45
C LYS A 461 -2.17 16.41 -17.07
N HIS A 462 -1.76 17.16 -18.11
CA HIS A 462 -0.50 16.93 -18.82
C HIS A 462 0.74 17.15 -17.93
N ASP A 463 0.73 18.21 -17.10
CA ASP A 463 1.82 18.51 -16.17
C ASP A 463 1.44 18.07 -14.74
N VAL A 464 1.43 16.76 -14.51
CA VAL A 464 1.21 16.19 -13.18
C VAL A 464 2.24 15.07 -12.92
N TRP A 465 2.77 15.04 -11.71
CA TRP A 465 3.61 13.94 -11.29
C TRP A 465 2.75 12.70 -10.97
N LEU A 466 2.89 11.64 -11.75
CA LEU A 466 2.24 10.37 -11.48
C LEU A 466 3.14 9.48 -10.63
N ALA A 467 2.78 9.31 -9.36
CA ALA A 467 3.50 8.54 -8.35
C ALA A 467 2.81 7.18 -8.11
N SER A 468 3.04 6.21 -8.99
CA SER A 468 2.63 4.82 -8.70
C SER A 468 3.47 4.26 -7.56
N VAL A 469 2.82 3.50 -6.64
CA VAL A 469 3.50 2.92 -5.48
C VAL A 469 3.12 1.45 -5.30
N SER A 470 4.08 0.64 -4.86
CA SER A 470 3.85 -0.73 -4.43
C SER A 470 4.49 -1.00 -3.08
N GLY A 471 3.72 -1.66 -2.23
CA GLY A 471 4.07 -2.03 -0.86
C GLY A 471 3.02 -2.95 -0.30
N GLY A 472 2.87 -3.01 1.02
CA GLY A 472 1.92 -3.93 1.63
C GLY A 472 1.32 -3.43 2.94
N THR A 473 0.15 -3.99 3.28
CA THR A 473 -0.43 -3.86 4.61
C THR A 473 0.57 -4.30 5.67
N ASP A 474 1.41 -5.25 5.33
CA ASP A 474 2.39 -5.88 6.20
C ASP A 474 3.38 -4.87 6.79
N VAL A 475 3.87 -3.94 5.98
CA VAL A 475 4.78 -2.86 6.41
C VAL A 475 4.08 -1.51 6.58
N CYS A 476 2.81 -1.41 6.22
CA CYS A 476 2.02 -0.17 6.16
C CYS A 476 2.77 0.97 5.46
N SER A 477 3.49 0.64 4.39
CA SER A 477 4.38 1.52 3.64
C SER A 477 4.61 0.98 2.23
N CYS A 478 5.50 1.63 1.48
CA CYS A 478 5.88 1.25 0.13
C CYS A 478 7.33 0.78 0.09
N PHE A 479 7.61 -0.21 -0.74
CA PHE A 479 8.98 -0.65 -1.07
C PHE A 479 9.53 0.09 -2.27
N VAL A 480 8.66 0.33 -3.25
CA VAL A 480 8.96 1.07 -4.48
C VAL A 480 7.90 2.14 -4.69
N GLY A 481 8.29 3.29 -5.20
CA GLY A 481 7.35 4.40 -5.25
C GLY A 481 7.81 5.61 -6.04
N GLY A 482 7.11 6.72 -5.82
CA GLY A 482 7.38 8.00 -6.43
C GLY A 482 8.66 8.65 -5.90
N VAL A 483 9.33 9.37 -6.80
CA VAL A 483 10.45 10.25 -6.49
C VAL A 483 10.26 11.55 -7.28
N PRO A 484 10.00 12.67 -6.60
CA PRO A 484 9.57 13.90 -7.27
C PRO A 484 10.63 14.54 -8.18
N THR A 485 11.87 14.06 -8.10
CA THR A 485 13.01 14.52 -8.91
C THR A 485 13.32 13.60 -10.09
N LEU A 486 12.58 12.51 -10.29
CA LEU A 486 12.78 11.57 -11.37
C LEU A 486 11.67 11.66 -12.44
N PRO A 487 11.98 11.33 -13.70
CA PRO A 487 10.99 11.23 -14.75
C PRO A 487 10.03 10.04 -14.51
N VAL A 488 8.85 10.10 -15.13
CA VAL A 488 7.87 9.01 -15.16
C VAL A 488 7.94 8.31 -16.50
N HIS A 489 8.19 7.01 -16.49
CA HIS A 489 8.18 6.14 -17.66
C HIS A 489 6.90 5.30 -17.72
N LEU A 490 6.49 4.97 -18.94
CA LEU A 490 5.25 4.25 -19.20
C LEU A 490 5.26 2.86 -18.55
N GLY A 491 4.30 2.60 -17.66
CA GLY A 491 4.15 1.29 -17.01
C GLY A 491 5.17 0.98 -15.91
N GLU A 492 6.02 1.94 -15.54
CA GLU A 492 7.10 1.74 -14.58
C GLU A 492 6.88 2.56 -13.28
N ILE A 493 7.22 1.99 -12.14
CA ILE A 493 7.35 2.71 -10.86
C ILE A 493 8.76 3.30 -10.81
N GLN A 494 8.88 4.54 -10.38
CA GLN A 494 10.09 5.33 -10.57
C GLN A 494 11.35 4.76 -9.90
N ALA A 495 11.26 4.25 -8.65
CA ALA A 495 12.45 3.70 -7.99
C ALA A 495 12.11 2.91 -6.70
N PRO A 496 13.04 2.11 -6.17
CA PRO A 496 13.04 1.68 -4.78
C PRO A 496 13.06 2.87 -3.83
N CYS A 497 12.30 2.79 -2.72
CA CYS A 497 12.24 3.85 -1.71
C CYS A 497 13.54 3.89 -0.89
N LEU A 498 13.95 5.08 -0.44
CA LEU A 498 15.13 5.24 0.42
C LEU A 498 15.02 4.35 1.67
N GLY A 499 16.12 3.73 2.06
CA GLY A 499 16.22 2.82 3.20
C GLY A 499 15.64 1.43 2.96
N ALA A 500 15.09 1.14 1.78
CA ALA A 500 14.54 -0.17 1.40
C ALA A 500 15.44 -0.84 0.36
N ASP A 501 16.20 -1.86 0.75
CA ASP A 501 17.03 -2.65 -0.17
C ASP A 501 16.17 -3.69 -0.90
N VAL A 502 15.48 -3.21 -1.95
CA VAL A 502 14.56 -4.00 -2.79
C VAL A 502 15.32 -4.63 -3.93
N GLN A 503 15.16 -5.93 -4.09
CA GLN A 503 15.79 -6.69 -5.16
C GLN A 503 14.78 -7.62 -5.84
N SER A 504 15.03 -7.92 -7.12
CA SER A 504 14.35 -8.99 -7.86
C SER A 504 15.23 -10.23 -7.81
N TRP A 505 14.76 -11.33 -7.19
CA TRP A 505 15.54 -12.56 -7.07
C TRP A 505 14.99 -13.70 -7.94
N ASP A 506 15.91 -14.44 -8.56
CA ASP A 506 15.57 -15.69 -9.25
C ASP A 506 15.24 -16.83 -8.26
N ALA A 507 14.86 -17.99 -8.79
CA ALA A 507 14.53 -19.16 -7.97
C ALA A 507 15.72 -19.72 -7.17
N ALA A 508 16.95 -19.35 -7.54
CA ALA A 508 18.17 -19.73 -6.83
C ALA A 508 18.56 -18.71 -5.74
N GLY A 509 17.73 -17.68 -5.51
CA GLY A 509 18.00 -16.62 -4.52
C GLY A 509 19.10 -15.66 -4.95
N LYS A 510 19.25 -15.41 -6.24
CA LYS A 510 20.24 -14.46 -6.78
C LYS A 510 19.54 -13.24 -7.39
N PRO A 511 20.07 -12.04 -7.17
CA PRO A 511 19.54 -10.82 -7.76
C PRO A 511 19.66 -10.85 -9.28
N VAL A 512 18.60 -10.39 -9.96
CA VAL A 512 18.52 -10.27 -11.43
C VAL A 512 18.05 -8.87 -11.82
N ILE A 513 18.55 -8.37 -12.95
CA ILE A 513 18.17 -7.09 -13.55
C ILE A 513 17.64 -7.35 -14.96
N GLY A 514 16.56 -6.66 -15.36
CA GLY A 514 15.90 -6.84 -16.64
C GLY A 514 15.19 -8.19 -16.79
N GLN A 515 15.03 -8.92 -15.73
CA GLN A 515 14.35 -10.21 -15.67
C GLN A 515 13.34 -10.24 -14.55
N VAL A 516 12.27 -11.02 -14.74
CA VAL A 516 11.25 -11.23 -13.71
C VAL A 516 11.81 -12.07 -12.57
N GLY A 517 11.65 -11.61 -11.35
CA GLY A 517 12.03 -12.33 -10.13
C GLY A 517 11.11 -12.00 -8.97
N GLU A 518 11.29 -12.69 -7.85
CA GLU A 518 10.56 -12.45 -6.60
C GLU A 518 11.00 -11.13 -5.97
N LEU A 519 10.04 -10.30 -5.56
CA LEU A 519 10.33 -9.11 -4.77
C LEU A 519 10.82 -9.54 -3.39
N VAL A 520 12.06 -9.18 -3.10
CA VAL A 520 12.64 -9.39 -1.77
C VAL A 520 13.17 -8.07 -1.20
N VAL A 521 13.17 -7.98 0.14
CA VAL A 521 13.81 -6.88 0.89
C VAL A 521 14.90 -7.50 1.75
N THR A 522 16.16 -7.15 1.47
CA THR A 522 17.31 -7.84 2.05
C THR A 522 17.80 -7.25 3.36
N GLN A 523 17.22 -6.09 3.77
CA GLN A 523 17.53 -5.41 5.02
C GLN A 523 16.26 -5.01 5.77
N PRO A 524 16.30 -4.90 7.12
CA PRO A 524 15.13 -4.57 7.90
C PRO A 524 14.67 -3.12 7.68
N LEU A 525 13.33 -2.93 7.73
CA LEU A 525 12.70 -1.62 7.77
C LEU A 525 12.09 -1.38 9.16
N PRO A 526 12.09 -0.14 9.68
CA PRO A 526 11.49 0.16 10.98
C PRO A 526 10.00 -0.17 11.07
N SER A 527 9.27 -0.12 9.96
CA SER A 527 7.83 -0.43 9.88
C SER A 527 7.51 -1.90 9.64
N MET A 528 8.52 -2.79 9.50
CA MET A 528 8.26 -4.23 9.50
C MET A 528 7.51 -4.61 10.78
N PRO A 529 6.55 -5.56 10.71
CA PRO A 529 5.77 -5.96 11.87
C PRO A 529 6.63 -6.41 13.04
N THR A 530 6.24 -6.04 14.24
CA THR A 530 6.85 -6.60 15.46
C THR A 530 6.44 -8.06 15.67
N GLY A 531 5.41 -8.52 14.97
CA GLY A 531 4.86 -9.88 14.98
C GLY A 531 3.40 -9.89 14.54
N PHE A 532 2.76 -11.05 14.67
CA PHE A 532 1.31 -11.17 14.55
C PHE A 532 0.69 -11.28 15.94
N TRP A 533 -0.49 -10.70 16.12
CA TRP A 533 -1.27 -10.90 17.34
C TRP A 533 -1.62 -12.39 17.46
N ASN A 534 -1.51 -12.99 18.63
CA ASN A 534 -1.71 -14.44 18.85
C ASN A 534 -0.70 -15.34 18.11
N ASP A 535 0.54 -14.87 17.89
CA ASP A 535 1.67 -15.66 17.37
C ASP A 535 2.92 -15.46 18.26
N PRO A 536 2.87 -15.81 19.54
CA PRO A 536 3.92 -15.48 20.51
C PRO A 536 5.30 -16.08 20.17
N GLU A 537 5.34 -17.20 19.45
CA GLU A 537 6.57 -17.83 18.97
C GLU A 537 7.03 -17.32 17.61
N GLY A 538 6.21 -16.46 16.95
CA GLY A 538 6.49 -15.89 15.64
C GLY A 538 6.55 -16.94 14.51
N THR A 539 5.89 -18.07 14.68
CA THR A 539 5.90 -19.16 13.68
C THR A 539 5.20 -18.75 12.41
N ARG A 540 3.97 -18.24 12.50
CA ARG A 540 3.19 -17.77 11.35
C ARG A 540 3.87 -16.57 10.66
N TYR A 541 4.53 -15.72 11.45
CA TYR A 541 5.28 -14.58 10.93
C TYR A 541 6.48 -15.05 10.09
N ARG A 542 7.29 -16.00 10.59
CA ARG A 542 8.41 -16.59 9.84
C ARG A 542 7.96 -17.30 8.57
N GLU A 543 6.92 -18.12 8.66
CA GLU A 543 6.35 -18.84 7.51
C GLU A 543 5.85 -17.87 6.42
N SER A 544 5.29 -16.73 6.83
CA SER A 544 4.74 -15.76 5.87
C SER A 544 5.80 -15.06 5.02
N TYR A 545 6.98 -14.77 5.57
CA TYR A 545 7.94 -13.89 4.91
C TYR A 545 9.37 -14.43 4.81
N PHE A 546 9.75 -15.43 5.61
CA PHE A 546 11.15 -15.85 5.75
C PHE A 546 11.39 -17.35 5.50
N GLU A 547 10.34 -18.12 5.20
CA GLU A 547 10.46 -19.56 4.94
C GLU A 547 11.24 -19.84 3.64
N THR A 548 10.92 -19.09 2.56
CA THR A 548 11.56 -19.31 1.25
C THR A 548 13.02 -18.87 1.23
N PHE A 549 13.31 -17.72 1.83
CA PHE A 549 14.64 -17.13 1.90
C PHE A 549 14.95 -16.76 3.36
N PRO A 550 15.60 -17.64 4.14
CA PRO A 550 15.89 -17.35 5.55
C PRO A 550 16.67 -16.05 5.72
N GLY A 551 16.16 -15.17 6.60
CA GLY A 551 16.78 -13.87 6.85
C GLY A 551 16.51 -12.80 5.80
N VAL A 552 15.71 -13.06 4.77
CA VAL A 552 15.34 -12.11 3.73
C VAL A 552 13.82 -12.07 3.61
N TRP A 553 13.25 -10.86 3.62
CA TRP A 553 11.82 -10.66 3.48
C TRP A 553 11.36 -10.97 2.06
N ARG A 554 10.53 -11.98 1.89
CA ARG A 554 9.83 -12.28 0.64
C ARG A 554 8.44 -11.63 0.67
N HIS A 555 8.16 -10.73 -0.29
CA HIS A 555 6.88 -10.02 -0.29
C HIS A 555 5.74 -10.79 -0.97
N GLY A 556 6.08 -11.62 -1.93
CA GLY A 556 5.09 -12.39 -2.68
C GLY A 556 4.58 -11.66 -3.93
N ASP A 557 5.40 -10.81 -4.53
CA ASP A 557 5.15 -10.13 -5.80
C ASP A 557 6.24 -10.48 -6.82
N TRP A 558 5.85 -10.65 -8.09
CA TRP A 558 6.79 -10.69 -9.21
C TRP A 558 7.11 -9.29 -9.68
N ILE A 559 8.39 -9.00 -9.79
CA ILE A 559 8.89 -7.71 -10.27
C ILE A 559 9.98 -7.87 -11.32
N THR A 560 10.18 -6.82 -12.12
CA THR A 560 11.40 -6.59 -12.87
C THR A 560 12.04 -5.30 -12.40
N VAL A 561 13.27 -5.35 -11.91
CA VAL A 561 14.11 -4.15 -11.77
C VAL A 561 14.75 -3.91 -13.11
N THR A 562 14.47 -2.76 -13.74
CA THR A 562 14.98 -2.43 -15.06
C THR A 562 16.43 -1.97 -15.00
N PRO A 563 17.18 -1.96 -16.12
CA PRO A 563 18.55 -1.43 -16.14
C PRO A 563 18.68 0.04 -15.75
N ARG A 564 17.58 0.83 -15.81
CA ARG A 564 17.53 2.24 -15.36
C ARG A 564 17.17 2.39 -13.87
N GLY A 565 16.93 1.28 -13.16
CA GLY A 565 16.60 1.27 -11.74
C GLY A 565 15.12 1.48 -11.41
N THR A 566 14.24 1.58 -12.42
CA THR A 566 12.78 1.57 -12.24
C THR A 566 12.26 0.16 -11.99
N VAL A 567 11.01 0.03 -11.54
CA VAL A 567 10.43 -1.27 -11.20
C VAL A 567 9.10 -1.48 -11.91
N VAL A 568 8.95 -2.64 -12.51
CA VAL A 568 7.68 -3.12 -13.09
C VAL A 568 7.12 -4.20 -12.18
N ILE A 569 5.85 -4.09 -11.79
CA ILE A 569 5.13 -5.10 -11.00
C ILE A 569 4.31 -5.96 -11.96
N HIS A 570 4.51 -7.28 -11.93
CA HIS A 570 3.81 -8.26 -12.78
C HIS A 570 2.64 -8.95 -12.07
N GLY A 571 2.43 -8.68 -10.78
CA GLY A 571 1.37 -9.27 -9.96
C GLY A 571 1.91 -10.15 -8.82
N ARG A 572 1.00 -10.88 -8.19
CA ARG A 572 1.32 -11.74 -7.04
C ARG A 572 2.09 -12.99 -7.45
N SER A 573 3.12 -13.34 -6.69
CA SER A 573 3.89 -14.57 -6.94
C SER A 573 3.18 -15.84 -6.44
N ASP A 574 2.25 -15.71 -5.50
CA ASP A 574 1.41 -16.80 -4.99
C ASP A 574 0.25 -17.16 -5.94
N SER A 575 -0.13 -16.26 -6.86
CA SER A 575 -1.10 -16.49 -7.93
C SER A 575 -0.46 -16.76 -9.30
N THR A 576 0.84 -16.97 -9.34
CA THR A 576 1.63 -17.10 -10.56
C THR A 576 1.15 -18.24 -11.46
N LEU A 577 1.09 -17.94 -12.77
CA LEU A 577 0.93 -18.92 -13.81
C LEU A 577 2.28 -19.56 -14.14
N ASN A 578 2.36 -20.88 -14.10
CA ASN A 578 3.59 -21.61 -14.40
C ASN A 578 3.34 -22.64 -15.51
N ARG A 579 3.52 -22.25 -16.76
CA ARG A 579 3.28 -23.15 -17.88
C ARG A 579 4.59 -23.65 -18.47
N GLN A 580 4.85 -24.95 -18.34
CA GLN A 580 6.06 -25.61 -18.87
C GLN A 580 7.37 -24.95 -18.37
N GLY A 581 7.41 -24.58 -17.09
CA GLY A 581 8.58 -23.95 -16.47
C GLY A 581 8.74 -22.46 -16.74
N VAL A 582 7.85 -21.85 -17.54
CA VAL A 582 7.83 -20.40 -17.75
C VAL A 582 6.82 -19.77 -16.81
N ARG A 583 7.31 -18.89 -15.95
CA ARG A 583 6.50 -18.09 -15.04
C ARG A 583 5.95 -16.87 -15.77
N MET A 584 4.65 -16.61 -15.60
CA MET A 584 3.92 -15.53 -16.28
C MET A 584 3.10 -14.78 -15.24
N GLY A 585 3.06 -13.45 -15.36
CA GLY A 585 2.18 -12.59 -14.57
C GLY A 585 0.74 -12.68 -15.04
N SER A 586 -0.21 -12.76 -14.13
CA SER A 586 -1.63 -12.66 -14.48
C SER A 586 -1.98 -11.26 -15.00
N ALA A 587 -1.31 -10.22 -14.49
CA ALA A 587 -1.49 -8.84 -14.92
C ALA A 587 -1.23 -8.62 -16.42
N ASP A 588 -0.24 -9.31 -16.99
CA ASP A 588 0.08 -9.20 -18.41
C ASP A 588 -1.09 -9.65 -19.30
N ILE A 589 -1.76 -10.73 -18.87
CA ILE A 589 -2.94 -11.27 -19.57
C ILE A 589 -4.12 -10.30 -19.44
N TYR A 590 -4.36 -9.76 -18.24
CA TYR A 590 -5.43 -8.80 -18.01
C TYR A 590 -5.28 -7.55 -18.87
N GLU A 591 -4.07 -7.01 -18.92
CA GLU A 591 -3.76 -5.83 -19.72
C GLU A 591 -4.14 -6.01 -21.20
N VAL A 592 -3.79 -7.14 -21.79
CA VAL A 592 -4.07 -7.42 -23.21
C VAL A 592 -5.55 -7.71 -23.46
N VAL A 593 -6.16 -8.54 -22.62
CA VAL A 593 -7.53 -9.01 -22.84
C VAL A 593 -8.56 -7.91 -22.57
N GLU A 594 -8.34 -7.09 -21.55
CA GLU A 594 -9.28 -6.03 -21.17
C GLU A 594 -9.23 -4.79 -22.06
N ARG A 595 -8.31 -4.74 -23.05
CA ARG A 595 -8.35 -3.77 -24.14
C ARG A 595 -9.43 -4.10 -25.17
N LEU A 596 -9.90 -5.35 -25.23
CA LEU A 596 -10.96 -5.73 -26.13
C LEU A 596 -12.30 -5.10 -25.64
N PRO A 597 -13.04 -4.37 -26.48
CA PRO A 597 -14.23 -3.65 -26.04
C PRO A 597 -15.35 -4.56 -25.55
N GLU A 598 -15.34 -5.82 -25.95
CA GLU A 598 -16.31 -6.83 -25.51
C GLU A 598 -15.99 -7.37 -24.11
N ILE A 599 -14.82 -7.11 -23.56
CA ILE A 599 -14.40 -7.61 -22.25
C ILE A 599 -14.42 -6.48 -21.24
N ARG A 600 -15.28 -6.62 -20.22
CA ARG A 600 -15.34 -5.69 -19.10
C ARG A 600 -14.22 -5.95 -18.09
N GLU A 601 -14.00 -7.24 -17.79
CA GLU A 601 -13.05 -7.69 -16.80
C GLU A 601 -12.62 -9.14 -17.04
N SER A 602 -11.45 -9.55 -16.54
CA SER A 602 -10.93 -10.90 -16.70
C SER A 602 -10.21 -11.42 -15.46
N LEU A 603 -10.15 -12.77 -15.32
CA LEU A 603 -9.42 -13.47 -14.28
C LEU A 603 -8.79 -14.73 -14.90
N VAL A 604 -7.48 -14.90 -14.76
CA VAL A 604 -6.78 -16.11 -15.19
C VAL A 604 -6.28 -16.88 -13.97
N ILE A 605 -6.46 -18.18 -13.98
CA ILE A 605 -6.00 -19.10 -12.93
C ILE A 605 -5.13 -20.18 -13.53
N GLY A 606 -4.06 -20.54 -12.87
CA GLY A 606 -3.23 -21.70 -13.22
C GLY A 606 -3.40 -22.82 -12.21
N LEU A 607 -3.82 -23.99 -12.64
CA LEU A 607 -4.03 -25.16 -11.81
C LEU A 607 -3.16 -26.31 -12.30
N GLU A 608 -2.40 -26.90 -11.39
CA GLU A 608 -1.76 -28.19 -11.59
C GLU A 608 -2.80 -29.29 -11.48
N GLU A 609 -2.83 -30.18 -12.49
CA GLU A 609 -3.79 -31.27 -12.53
C GLU A 609 -3.18 -32.59 -12.03
N PRO A 610 -3.97 -33.46 -11.38
CA PRO A 610 -3.52 -34.79 -11.04
C PRO A 610 -3.02 -35.52 -12.28
N GLY A 611 -1.78 -36.05 -12.22
CA GLY A 611 -1.14 -36.72 -13.36
C GLY A 611 -0.17 -35.83 -14.17
N GLY A 612 0.10 -34.59 -13.72
CA GLY A 612 1.13 -33.72 -14.31
C GLY A 612 0.64 -32.80 -15.40
N GLY A 613 -0.67 -32.64 -15.58
CA GLY A 613 -1.29 -31.64 -16.46
C GLY A 613 -1.30 -30.24 -15.83
N TYR A 614 -1.52 -29.23 -16.67
CA TYR A 614 -1.69 -27.84 -16.25
C TYR A 614 -2.88 -27.25 -16.99
N TRP A 615 -3.86 -26.73 -16.25
CA TRP A 615 -5.04 -26.09 -16.81
C TRP A 615 -5.03 -24.59 -16.48
N MET A 616 -5.12 -23.78 -17.52
CA MET A 616 -5.08 -22.33 -17.42
C MET A 616 -6.32 -21.73 -18.06
N PRO A 617 -7.47 -21.68 -17.33
CA PRO A 617 -8.66 -21.01 -17.79
C PRO A 617 -8.52 -19.50 -17.68
N LEU A 618 -9.11 -18.80 -18.65
CA LEU A 618 -9.36 -17.37 -18.60
C LEU A 618 -10.86 -17.13 -18.42
N PHE A 619 -11.26 -16.61 -17.29
CA PHE A 619 -12.62 -16.18 -17.01
C PHE A 619 -12.80 -14.74 -17.48
N VAL A 620 -13.90 -14.47 -18.19
CA VAL A 620 -14.18 -13.13 -18.74
C VAL A 620 -15.59 -12.68 -18.41
N VAL A 621 -15.70 -11.44 -17.95
CA VAL A 621 -16.97 -10.74 -17.81
C VAL A 621 -17.18 -9.92 -19.06
N LEU A 622 -18.27 -10.15 -19.76
CA LEU A 622 -18.56 -9.49 -21.02
C LEU A 622 -19.18 -8.11 -20.81
N SER A 623 -18.90 -7.19 -21.72
CA SER A 623 -19.62 -5.92 -21.82
C SER A 623 -21.06 -6.15 -22.22
N GLU A 624 -21.94 -5.17 -21.93
CA GLU A 624 -23.36 -5.25 -22.25
C GLU A 624 -23.59 -5.50 -23.76
N GLY A 625 -24.43 -6.50 -24.07
CA GLY A 625 -24.71 -6.90 -25.44
C GLY A 625 -23.63 -7.76 -26.11
N ALA A 626 -22.46 -7.93 -25.52
CA ALA A 626 -21.42 -8.81 -26.07
C ALA A 626 -21.74 -10.30 -25.80
N ARG A 627 -21.23 -11.17 -26.68
CA ARG A 627 -21.35 -12.63 -26.54
C ARG A 627 -19.98 -13.28 -26.73
N LEU A 628 -19.71 -14.30 -25.92
CA LEU A 628 -18.49 -15.10 -26.05
C LEU A 628 -18.69 -16.19 -27.12
N ASP A 629 -18.59 -15.79 -28.37
CA ASP A 629 -18.63 -16.67 -29.53
C ASP A 629 -17.21 -17.14 -29.94
N ASP A 630 -17.11 -17.98 -30.94
CA ASP A 630 -15.83 -18.51 -31.46
C ASP A 630 -14.96 -17.40 -32.04
N ALA A 631 -15.56 -16.36 -32.61
CA ALA A 631 -14.85 -15.21 -33.14
C ALA A 631 -14.12 -14.43 -32.04
N LEU A 632 -14.81 -14.13 -30.91
CA LEU A 632 -14.20 -13.47 -29.77
C LEU A 632 -13.18 -14.35 -29.07
N ARG A 633 -13.43 -15.66 -28.90
CA ARG A 633 -12.43 -16.62 -28.39
C ARG A 633 -11.18 -16.65 -29.28
N GLY A 634 -11.35 -16.63 -30.58
CA GLY A 634 -10.26 -16.57 -31.55
C GLY A 634 -9.45 -15.29 -31.44
N ARG A 635 -10.09 -14.13 -31.30
CA ARG A 635 -9.41 -12.84 -31.10
C ARG A 635 -8.64 -12.78 -29.78
N ILE A 636 -9.22 -13.24 -28.67
CA ILE A 636 -8.54 -13.31 -27.37
C ILE A 636 -7.26 -14.14 -27.51
N ARG A 637 -7.33 -15.32 -28.11
CA ARG A 637 -6.15 -16.18 -28.32
C ARG A 637 -5.11 -15.53 -29.22
N THR A 638 -5.56 -14.82 -30.26
CA THR A 638 -4.66 -14.14 -31.21
C THR A 638 -3.94 -12.98 -30.53
N VAL A 639 -4.64 -12.08 -29.86
CA VAL A 639 -4.02 -10.92 -29.20
C VAL A 639 -3.04 -11.35 -28.10
N LEU A 640 -3.38 -12.37 -27.31
CA LEU A 640 -2.47 -12.94 -26.30
C LEU A 640 -1.22 -13.56 -26.91
N ARG A 641 -1.35 -14.29 -28.02
CA ARG A 641 -0.22 -14.90 -28.73
C ARG A 641 0.69 -13.83 -29.32
N ASP A 642 0.10 -12.83 -29.97
CA ASP A 642 0.83 -11.85 -30.77
C ASP A 642 1.46 -10.75 -29.90
N GLN A 643 0.79 -10.33 -28.80
CA GLN A 643 1.29 -9.28 -27.93
C GLN A 643 2.14 -9.80 -26.76
N LEU A 644 1.94 -11.07 -26.34
CA LEU A 644 2.72 -11.68 -25.26
C LEU A 644 3.51 -12.89 -25.75
N SER A 645 2.91 -14.08 -25.77
CA SER A 645 3.53 -15.27 -26.33
C SER A 645 2.51 -16.42 -26.46
N PRO A 646 2.81 -17.50 -27.22
CA PRO A 646 1.96 -18.68 -27.27
C PRO A 646 1.67 -19.33 -25.91
N ARG A 647 2.52 -19.11 -24.91
CA ARG A 647 2.34 -19.65 -23.55
C ARG A 647 1.28 -18.94 -22.73
N HIS A 648 0.99 -17.68 -23.04
CA HIS A 648 -0.07 -16.89 -22.42
C HIS A 648 -1.48 -17.22 -22.93
N VAL A 649 -1.57 -18.00 -24.01
CA VAL A 649 -2.86 -18.40 -24.57
C VAL A 649 -3.55 -19.37 -23.61
N PRO A 650 -4.75 -19.05 -23.07
CA PRO A 650 -5.45 -19.92 -22.15
C PRO A 650 -5.91 -21.21 -22.80
N ASP A 651 -6.01 -22.27 -22.01
CA ASP A 651 -6.56 -23.56 -22.49
C ASP A 651 -8.04 -23.40 -22.80
N GLU A 652 -8.74 -22.59 -21.98
CA GLU A 652 -10.17 -22.36 -22.12
C GLU A 652 -10.49 -20.89 -21.80
N VAL A 653 -11.49 -20.33 -22.50
CA VAL A 653 -12.07 -19.00 -22.19
C VAL A 653 -13.52 -19.21 -21.76
N ILE A 654 -13.87 -18.79 -20.57
CA ILE A 654 -15.16 -19.04 -19.92
C ILE A 654 -15.81 -17.69 -19.56
N ALA A 655 -17.04 -17.47 -20.02
CA ALA A 655 -17.81 -16.30 -19.60
C ALA A 655 -18.37 -16.52 -18.18
N VAL A 656 -18.20 -15.50 -17.33
CA VAL A 656 -18.66 -15.53 -15.93
C VAL A 656 -19.51 -14.31 -15.62
N PRO A 657 -20.42 -14.39 -14.62
CA PRO A 657 -21.27 -13.27 -14.25
C PRO A 657 -20.50 -12.10 -13.60
N GLY A 658 -19.38 -12.40 -12.94
CA GLY A 658 -18.52 -11.44 -12.27
C GLY A 658 -17.17 -12.03 -11.92
N ILE A 659 -16.17 -11.17 -11.62
CA ILE A 659 -14.90 -11.53 -11.01
C ILE A 659 -14.97 -11.15 -9.53
N PRO A 660 -14.61 -12.06 -8.59
CA PRO A 660 -14.67 -11.76 -7.18
C PRO A 660 -13.52 -10.86 -6.76
N HIS A 661 -13.81 -9.85 -5.91
CA HIS A 661 -12.84 -8.91 -5.37
C HIS A 661 -12.89 -8.89 -3.84
N THR A 662 -11.82 -8.35 -3.26
CA THR A 662 -11.89 -7.88 -1.88
C THR A 662 -12.80 -6.65 -1.81
N LEU A 663 -13.29 -6.30 -0.62
CA LEU A 663 -14.04 -5.04 -0.41
C LEU A 663 -13.25 -3.79 -0.83
N THR A 664 -11.93 -3.89 -0.95
CA THR A 664 -11.05 -2.82 -1.46
C THR A 664 -10.82 -2.87 -2.97
N GLY A 665 -11.56 -3.71 -3.70
CA GLY A 665 -11.52 -3.81 -5.16
C GLY A 665 -10.33 -4.59 -5.75
N LYS A 666 -9.61 -5.40 -4.95
CA LYS A 666 -8.54 -6.28 -5.46
C LYS A 666 -9.12 -7.61 -5.91
N ARG A 667 -8.73 -8.10 -7.11
CA ARG A 667 -9.05 -9.46 -7.57
C ARG A 667 -8.50 -10.51 -6.61
N ILE A 668 -9.29 -11.55 -6.35
CA ILE A 668 -8.91 -12.61 -5.40
C ILE A 668 -8.61 -13.92 -6.14
N GLU A 669 -7.47 -13.96 -6.84
CA GLU A 669 -7.02 -15.12 -7.63
C GLU A 669 -6.84 -16.38 -6.79
N VAL A 670 -6.17 -16.28 -5.65
CA VAL A 670 -5.85 -17.43 -4.78
C VAL A 670 -7.08 -18.12 -4.22
N PRO A 671 -8.10 -17.42 -3.70
CA PRO A 671 -9.36 -18.04 -3.31
C PRO A 671 -10.04 -18.79 -4.46
N VAL A 672 -10.12 -18.19 -5.65
CA VAL A 672 -10.70 -18.85 -6.84
C VAL A 672 -9.89 -20.09 -7.22
N LYS A 673 -8.57 -20.01 -7.21
CA LYS A 673 -7.67 -21.16 -7.43
C LYS A 673 -7.96 -22.30 -6.48
N ARG A 674 -8.19 -22.01 -5.21
CA ARG A 674 -8.52 -23.03 -4.17
C ARG A 674 -9.89 -23.66 -4.38
N LEU A 675 -10.90 -22.85 -4.70
CA LEU A 675 -12.23 -23.36 -5.02
C LEU A 675 -12.16 -24.31 -6.22
N LEU A 676 -11.46 -23.92 -7.29
CA LEU A 676 -11.27 -24.75 -8.48
C LEU A 676 -10.42 -26.01 -8.21
N ALA A 677 -9.56 -25.98 -7.19
CA ALA A 677 -8.82 -27.15 -6.69
C ALA A 677 -9.65 -28.05 -5.74
N GLY A 678 -10.93 -27.70 -5.45
CA GLY A 678 -11.85 -28.51 -4.66
C GLY A 678 -11.96 -28.14 -3.18
N ALA A 679 -11.36 -27.00 -2.74
CA ALA A 679 -11.57 -26.52 -1.38
C ALA A 679 -13.02 -26.02 -1.18
N ALA A 680 -13.55 -26.18 0.01
CA ALA A 680 -14.86 -25.61 0.38
C ALA A 680 -14.77 -24.08 0.47
N LEU A 681 -15.88 -23.38 0.24
CA LEU A 681 -15.93 -21.92 0.19
C LEU A 681 -15.40 -21.26 1.47
N ASP A 682 -15.76 -21.80 2.63
CA ASP A 682 -15.31 -21.33 3.96
C ASP A 682 -13.82 -21.56 4.24
N GLN A 683 -13.21 -22.52 3.53
CA GLN A 683 -11.78 -22.79 3.58
C GLN A 683 -10.98 -21.96 2.56
N ALA A 684 -11.62 -21.60 1.44
CA ALA A 684 -10.97 -20.85 0.37
C ALA A 684 -10.89 -19.36 0.68
N VAL A 685 -11.93 -18.78 1.32
CA VAL A 685 -12.03 -17.35 1.58
C VAL A 685 -12.89 -17.08 2.81
N ASN A 686 -12.61 -15.96 3.49
CA ASN A 686 -13.56 -15.42 4.48
C ASN A 686 -14.72 -14.71 3.73
N PRO A 687 -15.96 -15.21 3.83
CA PRO A 687 -17.10 -14.65 3.12
C PRO A 687 -17.34 -13.14 3.34
N GLY A 688 -16.98 -12.63 4.51
CA GLY A 688 -17.18 -11.20 4.85
C GLY A 688 -16.07 -10.27 4.34
N SER A 689 -15.06 -10.80 3.63
CA SER A 689 -13.95 -9.99 3.07
C SER A 689 -14.07 -9.77 1.56
N VAL A 690 -15.13 -10.23 0.94
CA VAL A 690 -15.36 -10.16 -0.50
C VAL A 690 -16.58 -9.32 -0.84
N ASP A 691 -16.56 -8.71 -1.99
CA ASP A 691 -17.60 -7.81 -2.49
C ASP A 691 -18.89 -8.54 -2.89
N ASP A 692 -18.78 -9.75 -3.47
CA ASP A 692 -19.90 -10.57 -3.90
C ASP A 692 -19.66 -12.06 -3.68
N LEU A 693 -20.37 -12.63 -2.71
CA LEU A 693 -20.37 -14.07 -2.45
C LEU A 693 -21.05 -14.88 -3.56
N GLY A 694 -21.96 -14.29 -4.30
CA GLY A 694 -22.63 -14.95 -5.42
C GLY A 694 -21.64 -15.35 -6.50
N THR A 695 -20.70 -14.47 -6.78
CA THR A 695 -19.61 -14.71 -7.73
C THR A 695 -18.73 -15.89 -7.29
N LEU A 696 -18.37 -15.97 -6.00
CA LEU A 696 -17.56 -17.09 -5.50
C LEU A 696 -18.30 -18.43 -5.53
N ARG A 697 -19.60 -18.43 -5.24
CA ARG A 697 -20.43 -19.65 -5.36
C ARG A 697 -20.51 -20.18 -6.79
N PHE A 698 -20.47 -19.28 -7.76
CA PHE A 698 -20.36 -19.69 -9.16
C PHE A 698 -19.06 -20.49 -9.41
N PHE A 699 -17.92 -20.06 -8.89
CA PHE A 699 -16.66 -20.78 -9.04
C PHE A 699 -16.64 -22.10 -8.25
N GLU A 700 -17.27 -22.15 -7.09
CA GLU A 700 -17.45 -23.41 -6.34
C GLU A 700 -18.29 -24.42 -7.12
N GLN A 701 -19.36 -23.97 -7.75
CA GLN A 701 -20.22 -24.81 -8.59
C GLN A 701 -19.46 -25.30 -9.83
N LEU A 702 -18.75 -24.41 -10.51
CA LEU A 702 -17.91 -24.76 -11.67
C LEU A 702 -16.87 -25.82 -11.32
N ALA A 703 -16.26 -25.73 -10.13
CA ALA A 703 -15.33 -26.73 -9.63
C ALA A 703 -15.96 -28.11 -9.47
N ARG A 704 -17.19 -28.16 -8.92
CA ARG A 704 -17.95 -29.41 -8.75
C ARG A 704 -18.36 -30.04 -10.09
N GLU A 705 -18.82 -29.23 -11.04
CA GLU A 705 -19.18 -29.69 -12.40
C GLU A 705 -17.96 -30.29 -13.09
N ARG A 706 -16.83 -29.58 -13.04
CA ARG A 706 -15.58 -30.08 -13.63
C ARG A 706 -15.05 -31.37 -12.96
N ALA A 707 -15.20 -31.51 -11.65
CA ALA A 707 -14.84 -32.74 -10.95
C ALA A 707 -15.71 -33.93 -11.37
N ALA A 708 -17.01 -33.68 -11.61
CA ALA A 708 -17.95 -34.71 -12.10
C ALA A 708 -17.61 -35.17 -13.52
N ASP A 709 -17.25 -34.23 -14.43
CA ASP A 709 -16.86 -34.54 -15.82
C ASP A 709 -15.57 -35.35 -15.91
N ARG A 710 -14.70 -35.32 -14.90
CA ARG A 710 -13.45 -36.10 -14.82
C ARG A 710 -13.64 -37.51 -14.27
N THR A 711 -14.74 -37.76 -13.60
CA THR A 711 -15.04 -39.08 -12.99
C THR A 711 -16.00 -39.93 -13.81
N GLY A 712 -16.63 -39.36 -14.84
CA GLY A 712 -17.48 -40.05 -15.83
C GLY A 712 -16.70 -40.38 -17.09
#